data_7e67d032ced3f9cde281a0c7eca29933
#
_entry.id   7e67d032ced3f9cde281a0c7eca29933
#
_cell.length_a   1.000
_cell.length_b   1.000
_cell.length_c   1.000
_cell.angle_alpha   90.00
_cell.angle_beta   90.00
_cell.angle_gamma   90.00
#
_symmetry.space_group_name_H-M   'P 1'
#
loop_
_entity.id
_entity.type
_entity.pdbx_description
1 polymer ?
#
loop_
_entity_poly.entity_id
_entity_poly.type
_entity_poly.pdbx_seq_one_letter_code
_entity_poly.pdbx_strand_id
1 'polypeptide(L)'
;MDWYIAQRQALKKMNACKPFKNVVYIYGATGFGKTEFVRQYFLHKPYFYASCAERSWDYADVINAASGKKAPTVVVIDDLHLLFNEEKRREVIEFTGRDDIWLILISRSNIPGWLRDSYIRSSFVLISEKDLALTSDDVMEYLAHTGINISKGDIDFIVKKSQGNGFLVKSILVETFNGSPVDNELFGKIRSTFMDLLSEKVIIWLEHEVREMLMKLSLTDRFDIELARVMTGISNIGDVIARAEESGNFLLKNGKSYTMRPIMREALYKELQRRYSQEQINGFIRNIALYYEMSGSEARAIEFYASCHDADKIRDLLVRNAKVNSDYGFFYEMRRYYLALTDSEIESESCLIAAMSLLYSALLNVERSEYWYGRLKERLKTAGGLEKRKIMVEIAYLDLALPHRGSANILETIQSEYVLMKEKGATFPELSVTNCIPSLINGGKDFCEWTKRDMDIAEKYGKNISAFLGSYGKGLLNLGLAESLYERGGDSYEISTLISKARNQIETGDINFSMMFAAYGLMARLYLINGESGEARDLIENFRGRMANMKYFFKLRKNIDAMLCRIALYNGDFGTVNDWMRNSAPDENDFFVLFRYQYLTKIRCYIALERYAPALALIDRLSDYAELYGRIYISMELAVLKAIVVYRSKGSWKNGFLEALRKIAGYGFIRIVSEHGAAVYPLLDAVRGEFTADGGWFEKVLNETRKISLRYPVYLKTEIANRPALSETAVK
;
A
#
# COMPACT_ATOMS: atom_id res chain seq x y z
N MET A 1 -17.49 -40.04 -20.86
CA MET A 1 -17.91 -39.08 -19.83
C MET A 1 -17.90 -37.71 -20.46
N ASP A 2 -19.00 -36.98 -20.45
CA ASP A 2 -19.02 -35.60 -20.93
C ASP A 2 -18.44 -34.68 -19.84
N TRP A 3 -17.30 -34.05 -20.12
CA TRP A 3 -16.60 -33.19 -19.18
C TRP A 3 -17.04 -31.71 -19.32
N TYR A 4 -18.28 -31.46 -19.75
CA TYR A 4 -18.82 -30.11 -19.79
C TYR A 4 -19.48 -29.75 -18.46
N ILE A 5 -18.98 -28.71 -17.80
CA ILE A 5 -19.54 -28.10 -16.58
C ILE A 5 -20.38 -26.91 -16.99
N ALA A 6 -21.65 -26.90 -16.67
CA ALA A 6 -22.57 -25.84 -17.07
C ALA A 6 -22.28 -24.54 -16.32
N GLN A 7 -22.06 -23.47 -17.09
CA GLN A 7 -21.79 -22.10 -16.59
C GLN A 7 -23.13 -21.38 -16.35
N ARG A 8 -23.74 -21.60 -15.17
CA ARG A 8 -25.13 -21.16 -14.89
C ARG A 8 -25.37 -19.67 -15.06
N GLN A 9 -24.40 -18.81 -14.70
CA GLN A 9 -24.54 -17.37 -14.87
C GLN A 9 -24.59 -16.96 -16.36
N ALA A 10 -23.71 -17.53 -17.18
CA ALA A 10 -23.73 -17.34 -18.62
C ALA A 10 -25.01 -17.86 -19.27
N LEU A 11 -25.47 -19.07 -18.86
CA LEU A 11 -26.74 -19.66 -19.31
C LEU A 11 -27.93 -18.75 -18.98
N LYS A 12 -28.00 -18.20 -17.77
CA LYS A 12 -29.06 -17.28 -17.35
C LYS A 12 -29.13 -16.05 -18.25
N LYS A 13 -27.97 -15.45 -18.58
CA LYS A 13 -27.91 -14.30 -19.50
C LYS A 13 -28.30 -14.70 -20.92
N MET A 14 -27.81 -15.83 -21.41
CA MET A 14 -28.12 -16.32 -22.75
C MET A 14 -29.61 -16.63 -22.92
N ASN A 15 -30.25 -17.21 -21.91
CA ASN A 15 -31.69 -17.52 -21.92
C ASN A 15 -32.56 -16.26 -21.79
N ALA A 16 -32.03 -15.17 -21.23
CA ALA A 16 -32.71 -13.87 -21.17
C ALA A 16 -32.62 -13.09 -22.49
N CYS A 17 -31.76 -13.50 -23.43
CA CYS A 17 -31.66 -12.88 -24.74
C CYS A 17 -32.93 -13.09 -25.57
N LYS A 18 -33.31 -12.05 -26.31
CA LYS A 18 -34.35 -12.15 -27.35
C LYS A 18 -33.65 -12.53 -28.64
N PRO A 19 -33.79 -13.76 -29.14
CA PRO A 19 -33.21 -14.19 -30.40
C PRO A 19 -33.60 -13.19 -31.52
N PHE A 20 -32.68 -12.90 -32.43
CA PHE A 20 -32.86 -12.02 -33.60
C PHE A 20 -33.10 -10.52 -33.28
N LYS A 21 -33.18 -10.15 -31.99
CA LYS A 21 -33.24 -8.75 -31.54
C LYS A 21 -31.98 -8.33 -30.78
N ASN A 22 -31.23 -9.32 -30.27
CA ASN A 22 -30.01 -9.07 -29.51
C ASN A 22 -28.80 -9.68 -30.23
N VAL A 23 -27.74 -8.90 -30.37
CA VAL A 23 -26.41 -9.44 -30.67
C VAL A 23 -25.78 -9.92 -29.35
N VAL A 24 -25.28 -11.14 -29.33
CA VAL A 24 -24.60 -11.67 -28.15
C VAL A 24 -23.10 -11.55 -28.35
N TYR A 25 -22.43 -10.88 -27.43
CA TYR A 25 -20.97 -10.73 -27.44
C TYR A 25 -20.38 -11.45 -26.22
N ILE A 26 -19.65 -12.54 -26.46
CA ILE A 26 -19.05 -13.39 -25.46
C ILE A 26 -17.54 -13.13 -25.42
N TYR A 27 -17.02 -12.68 -24.28
CA TYR A 27 -15.60 -12.36 -24.19
C TYR A 27 -14.97 -12.78 -22.88
N GLY A 28 -13.65 -13.01 -22.93
CA GLY A 28 -12.84 -13.39 -21.78
C GLY A 28 -11.56 -14.09 -22.19
N ALA A 29 -10.64 -14.28 -21.25
CA ALA A 29 -9.36 -14.91 -21.51
C ALA A 29 -9.49 -16.35 -22.04
N THR A 30 -8.39 -16.89 -22.53
CA THR A 30 -8.31 -18.31 -22.97
C THR A 30 -8.59 -19.24 -21.80
N GLY A 31 -9.27 -20.36 -22.06
CA GLY A 31 -9.58 -21.38 -21.07
C GLY A 31 -10.91 -21.20 -20.34
N PHE A 32 -11.63 -20.08 -20.50
CA PHE A 32 -12.96 -19.87 -19.88
C PHE A 32 -14.11 -20.57 -20.62
N GLY A 33 -13.85 -21.39 -21.64
CA GLY A 33 -14.85 -22.25 -22.26
C GLY A 33 -15.84 -21.54 -23.20
N LYS A 34 -15.53 -20.34 -23.73
CA LYS A 34 -16.42 -19.54 -24.58
C LYS A 34 -17.04 -20.32 -25.75
N THR A 35 -16.18 -20.92 -26.57
CA THR A 35 -16.59 -21.70 -27.76
C THR A 35 -17.39 -22.93 -27.35
N GLU A 36 -16.96 -23.63 -26.27
CA GLU A 36 -17.65 -24.82 -25.77
C GLU A 36 -19.03 -24.46 -25.20
N PHE A 37 -19.15 -23.33 -24.49
CA PHE A 37 -20.44 -22.81 -24.01
C PHE A 37 -21.45 -22.63 -25.16
N VAL A 38 -21.01 -22.03 -26.26
CA VAL A 38 -21.89 -21.82 -27.43
C VAL A 38 -22.23 -23.16 -28.10
N ARG A 39 -21.26 -24.08 -28.26
CA ARG A 39 -21.52 -25.44 -28.80
C ARG A 39 -22.55 -26.19 -27.97
N GLN A 40 -22.43 -26.17 -26.67
CA GLN A 40 -23.37 -26.86 -25.77
C GLN A 40 -24.76 -26.20 -25.76
N TYR A 41 -24.83 -24.86 -25.83
CA TYR A 41 -26.10 -24.14 -25.91
C TYR A 41 -26.90 -24.49 -27.18
N PHE A 42 -26.20 -24.71 -28.28
CA PHE A 42 -26.80 -25.06 -29.59
C PHE A 42 -26.66 -26.54 -29.97
N LEU A 43 -26.38 -27.45 -29.02
CA LEU A 43 -26.10 -28.87 -29.29
C LEU A 43 -27.13 -29.55 -30.19
N HIS A 44 -28.40 -29.15 -30.09
CA HIS A 44 -29.53 -29.74 -30.86
C HIS A 44 -30.17 -28.73 -31.81
N LYS A 45 -29.52 -27.61 -32.07
CA LYS A 45 -30.03 -26.53 -32.96
C LYS A 45 -29.05 -26.27 -34.08
N PRO A 46 -29.46 -26.15 -35.31
CA PRO A 46 -28.56 -25.81 -36.42
C PRO A 46 -28.08 -24.39 -36.29
N TYR A 47 -26.81 -24.16 -36.50
CA TYR A 47 -26.18 -22.83 -36.58
C TYR A 47 -25.04 -22.85 -37.58
N PHE A 48 -24.75 -21.67 -38.15
CA PHE A 48 -23.55 -21.45 -38.95
C PHE A 48 -22.40 -21.06 -38.05
N TYR A 49 -21.26 -21.69 -38.22
CA TYR A 49 -20.05 -21.41 -37.44
C TYR A 49 -18.91 -20.98 -38.35
N ALA A 50 -18.29 -19.84 -38.05
CA ALA A 50 -17.10 -19.35 -38.67
C ALA A 50 -16.05 -18.94 -37.60
N SER A 51 -14.78 -19.26 -37.81
CA SER A 51 -13.68 -18.80 -36.97
C SER A 51 -12.76 -17.86 -37.73
N CYS A 52 -12.47 -16.70 -37.16
CA CYS A 52 -11.49 -15.75 -37.73
C CYS A 52 -10.05 -16.28 -37.69
N ALA A 53 -9.77 -17.36 -36.96
CA ALA A 53 -8.51 -18.08 -37.01
C ALA A 53 -8.37 -18.93 -38.29
N GLU A 54 -9.49 -19.37 -38.86
CA GLU A 54 -9.55 -20.11 -40.12
C GLU A 54 -9.88 -19.13 -41.22
N ARG A 55 -9.01 -19.06 -42.24
CA ARG A 55 -9.11 -18.04 -43.34
C ARG A 55 -10.23 -18.31 -44.39
N SER A 56 -11.08 -19.32 -44.13
CA SER A 56 -11.94 -19.94 -45.18
C SER A 56 -13.41 -19.53 -45.17
N TRP A 57 -13.88 -18.63 -44.29
CA TRP A 57 -15.27 -18.19 -44.34
C TRP A 57 -15.48 -16.94 -45.22
N ASP A 58 -16.58 -16.89 -45.96
CA ASP A 58 -16.94 -15.77 -46.80
C ASP A 58 -18.35 -15.24 -46.43
N TYR A 59 -18.56 -13.93 -46.64
CA TYR A 59 -19.84 -13.27 -46.47
C TYR A 59 -20.98 -13.97 -47.26
N ALA A 60 -20.66 -14.38 -48.50
CA ALA A 60 -21.59 -15.13 -49.37
C ALA A 60 -22.07 -16.44 -48.74
N ASP A 61 -21.19 -17.16 -48.00
CA ASP A 61 -21.56 -18.40 -47.34
C ASP A 61 -22.55 -18.17 -46.18
N VAL A 62 -22.37 -17.10 -45.43
CA VAL A 62 -23.30 -16.70 -44.37
C VAL A 62 -24.66 -16.31 -44.95
N ILE A 63 -24.66 -15.49 -46.02
CA ILE A 63 -25.89 -15.04 -46.66
C ILE A 63 -26.62 -16.21 -47.34
N ASN A 64 -25.90 -17.10 -48.00
CA ASN A 64 -26.51 -18.31 -48.61
C ASN A 64 -27.12 -19.20 -47.53
N ALA A 65 -26.45 -19.36 -46.39
CA ALA A 65 -26.97 -20.10 -45.23
C ALA A 65 -28.24 -19.42 -44.66
N ALA A 66 -28.30 -18.09 -44.63
CA ALA A 66 -29.47 -17.33 -44.17
C ALA A 66 -30.61 -17.31 -45.17
N SER A 67 -30.33 -17.19 -46.50
CA SER A 67 -31.33 -17.00 -47.57
C SER A 67 -32.09 -18.29 -47.96
N GLY A 68 -31.52 -19.45 -47.65
CA GLY A 68 -32.10 -20.75 -48.06
C GLY A 68 -33.10 -21.37 -47.09
N LYS A 69 -33.40 -20.75 -45.94
CA LYS A 69 -34.25 -21.32 -44.87
C LYS A 69 -35.49 -20.47 -44.60
N LYS A 70 -36.61 -21.17 -44.31
CA LYS A 70 -37.88 -20.52 -43.86
C LYS A 70 -37.80 -19.91 -42.43
N ALA A 71 -36.70 -20.03 -41.72
CA ALA A 71 -36.50 -19.52 -40.35
C ALA A 71 -35.20 -18.74 -40.27
N PRO A 72 -35.13 -17.71 -39.42
CA PRO A 72 -33.92 -16.94 -39.14
C PRO A 72 -32.74 -17.84 -38.72
N THR A 73 -31.55 -17.52 -39.18
CA THR A 73 -30.33 -18.33 -38.99
C THR A 73 -29.50 -17.85 -37.83
N VAL A 74 -29.04 -18.75 -36.99
CA VAL A 74 -28.05 -18.46 -35.96
C VAL A 74 -26.64 -18.43 -36.60
N VAL A 75 -25.93 -17.35 -36.44
CA VAL A 75 -24.56 -17.19 -36.92
C VAL A 75 -23.61 -16.94 -35.77
N VAL A 76 -22.60 -17.78 -35.65
CA VAL A 76 -21.53 -17.71 -34.64
C VAL A 76 -20.23 -17.34 -35.35
N ILE A 77 -19.63 -16.21 -34.98
CA ILE A 77 -18.29 -15.80 -35.42
C ILE A 77 -17.36 -15.86 -34.24
N ASP A 78 -16.43 -16.81 -34.27
CA ASP A 78 -15.45 -17.04 -33.21
C ASP A 78 -14.09 -16.38 -33.53
N ASP A 79 -13.27 -16.26 -32.50
CA ASP A 79 -11.95 -15.63 -32.58
C ASP A 79 -11.95 -14.22 -33.18
N LEU A 80 -12.99 -13.44 -32.91
CA LEU A 80 -13.20 -12.09 -33.49
C LEU A 80 -11.99 -11.15 -33.27
N HIS A 81 -11.20 -11.35 -32.22
CA HIS A 81 -9.97 -10.59 -31.94
C HIS A 81 -8.86 -10.81 -33.00
N LEU A 82 -8.99 -11.81 -33.88
CA LEU A 82 -8.08 -12.07 -35.01
C LEU A 82 -8.61 -11.48 -36.33
N LEU A 83 -9.72 -10.77 -36.29
CA LEU A 83 -10.28 -10.14 -37.49
C LEU A 83 -9.60 -8.82 -37.82
N PHE A 84 -8.54 -8.87 -38.64
CA PHE A 84 -7.75 -7.70 -39.05
C PHE A 84 -8.22 -7.11 -40.38
N ASN A 85 -8.92 -7.89 -41.22
CA ASN A 85 -9.39 -7.45 -42.52
C ASN A 85 -10.56 -6.45 -42.40
N GLU A 86 -10.40 -5.25 -42.89
CA GLU A 86 -11.41 -4.17 -42.78
C GLU A 86 -12.69 -4.45 -43.55
N GLU A 87 -12.62 -5.13 -44.68
CA GLU A 87 -13.80 -5.52 -45.46
C GLU A 87 -14.66 -6.48 -44.66
N LYS A 88 -14.04 -7.52 -44.07
CA LYS A 88 -14.74 -8.45 -43.19
C LYS A 88 -15.26 -7.82 -41.90
N ARG A 89 -14.58 -6.81 -41.38
CA ARG A 89 -15.10 -6.01 -40.26
C ARG A 89 -16.41 -5.30 -40.64
N ARG A 90 -16.49 -4.73 -41.84
CA ARG A 90 -17.71 -4.10 -42.35
C ARG A 90 -18.84 -5.11 -42.51
N GLU A 91 -18.55 -6.30 -43.05
CA GLU A 91 -19.51 -7.41 -43.15
C GLU A 91 -20.08 -7.78 -41.78
N VAL A 92 -19.23 -7.92 -40.72
CA VAL A 92 -19.69 -8.20 -39.36
C VAL A 92 -20.57 -7.05 -38.83
N ILE A 93 -20.22 -5.81 -39.11
CA ILE A 93 -21.04 -4.64 -38.75
C ILE A 93 -22.44 -4.72 -39.41
N GLU A 94 -22.52 -5.07 -40.70
CA GLU A 94 -23.80 -5.25 -41.40
C GLU A 94 -24.65 -6.33 -40.75
N PHE A 95 -24.05 -7.45 -40.32
CA PHE A 95 -24.79 -8.53 -39.65
C PHE A 95 -25.42 -8.08 -38.31
N THR A 96 -24.85 -7.06 -37.62
CA THR A 96 -25.44 -6.56 -36.37
C THR A 96 -26.79 -5.87 -36.56
N GLY A 97 -27.11 -5.41 -37.78
CA GLY A 97 -28.33 -4.72 -38.10
C GLY A 97 -29.40 -5.59 -38.78
N ARG A 98 -29.18 -6.90 -38.97
CA ARG A 98 -30.09 -7.80 -39.66
C ARG A 98 -31.03 -8.53 -38.69
N ASP A 99 -32.33 -8.51 -39.01
CA ASP A 99 -33.39 -9.17 -38.22
C ASP A 99 -33.57 -10.67 -38.55
N ASP A 100 -32.98 -11.15 -39.65
CA ASP A 100 -33.03 -12.56 -40.08
C ASP A 100 -31.84 -13.37 -39.57
N ILE A 101 -30.89 -12.73 -38.89
CA ILE A 101 -29.70 -13.35 -38.32
C ILE A 101 -29.68 -13.13 -36.80
N TRP A 102 -29.52 -14.22 -36.04
CA TRP A 102 -29.15 -14.11 -34.63
C TRP A 102 -27.63 -14.22 -34.48
N LEU A 103 -26.96 -13.07 -34.34
CA LEU A 103 -25.52 -12.98 -34.35
C LEU A 103 -24.93 -13.21 -32.95
N ILE A 104 -23.95 -14.13 -32.89
CA ILE A 104 -23.15 -14.44 -31.68
C ILE A 104 -21.69 -14.24 -32.02
N LEU A 105 -21.06 -13.31 -31.32
CA LEU A 105 -19.65 -12.96 -31.49
C LEU A 105 -18.84 -13.46 -30.30
N ILE A 106 -17.77 -14.20 -30.56
CA ILE A 106 -16.87 -14.73 -29.54
C ILE A 106 -15.50 -14.07 -29.67
N SER A 107 -14.95 -13.52 -28.59
CA SER A 107 -13.66 -12.85 -28.58
C SER A 107 -12.85 -13.13 -27.31
N ARG A 108 -11.55 -12.90 -27.37
CA ARG A 108 -10.70 -12.83 -26.14
C ARG A 108 -10.68 -11.45 -25.52
N SER A 109 -10.98 -10.41 -26.30
CA SER A 109 -10.97 -9.01 -25.87
C SER A 109 -12.38 -8.45 -25.66
N ASN A 110 -12.46 -7.33 -24.96
CA ASN A 110 -13.66 -6.50 -24.91
C ASN A 110 -14.08 -6.03 -26.32
N ILE A 111 -15.26 -5.40 -26.43
CA ILE A 111 -15.75 -4.87 -27.70
C ILE A 111 -14.68 -3.97 -28.34
N PRO A 112 -14.19 -4.32 -29.54
CA PRO A 112 -13.16 -3.55 -30.23
C PRO A 112 -13.67 -2.19 -30.71
N GLY A 113 -12.75 -1.25 -30.91
CA GLY A 113 -13.08 0.12 -31.32
C GLY A 113 -13.97 0.20 -32.55
N TRP A 114 -13.69 -0.63 -33.57
CA TRP A 114 -14.43 -0.67 -34.83
C TRP A 114 -15.87 -1.17 -34.69
N LEU A 115 -16.22 -1.91 -33.61
CA LEU A 115 -17.59 -2.43 -33.37
C LEU A 115 -18.37 -1.53 -32.38
N ARG A 116 -17.77 -0.47 -31.84
CA ARG A 116 -18.35 0.36 -30.78
C ARG A 116 -19.62 1.09 -31.22
N ASP A 117 -19.67 1.59 -32.46
CA ASP A 117 -20.86 2.27 -33.00
C ASP A 117 -22.05 1.31 -33.13
N SER A 118 -21.82 0.09 -33.61
CA SER A 118 -22.85 -0.96 -33.65
C SER A 118 -23.32 -1.34 -32.26
N TYR A 119 -22.41 -1.44 -31.30
CA TYR A 119 -22.75 -1.69 -29.89
C TYR A 119 -23.69 -0.63 -29.30
N ILE A 120 -23.48 0.64 -29.66
CA ILE A 120 -24.34 1.75 -29.18
C ILE A 120 -25.70 1.74 -29.88
N ARG A 121 -25.76 1.39 -31.17
CA ARG A 121 -26.98 1.45 -31.99
C ARG A 121 -27.85 0.19 -31.87
N SER A 122 -27.24 -0.96 -31.63
CA SER A 122 -27.93 -2.26 -31.58
C SER A 122 -28.01 -2.76 -30.15
N SER A 123 -28.96 -3.67 -29.88
CA SER A 123 -29.12 -4.27 -28.54
C SER A 123 -28.13 -5.40 -28.34
N PHE A 124 -27.01 -5.12 -27.70
CA PHE A 124 -26.00 -6.13 -27.33
C PHE A 124 -26.25 -6.71 -25.95
N VAL A 125 -26.08 -8.03 -25.84
CA VAL A 125 -25.98 -8.73 -24.56
C VAL A 125 -24.54 -9.19 -24.36
N LEU A 126 -23.93 -8.72 -23.27
CA LEU A 126 -22.54 -9.03 -22.95
C LEU A 126 -22.45 -10.20 -21.97
N ILE A 127 -21.79 -11.27 -22.40
CA ILE A 127 -21.40 -12.41 -21.54
C ILE A 127 -19.89 -12.29 -21.33
N SER A 128 -19.52 -11.90 -20.13
CA SER A 128 -18.14 -11.63 -19.74
C SER A 128 -17.43 -12.85 -19.15
N GLU A 129 -16.14 -12.77 -18.98
CA GLU A 129 -15.34 -13.77 -18.27
C GLU A 129 -15.90 -14.09 -16.88
N LYS A 130 -16.45 -13.08 -16.17
CA LYS A 130 -17.06 -13.28 -14.85
C LYS A 130 -18.31 -14.15 -14.91
N ASP A 131 -19.08 -14.05 -16.01
CA ASP A 131 -20.28 -14.86 -16.22
C ASP A 131 -19.93 -16.30 -16.61
N LEU A 132 -18.78 -16.47 -17.28
CA LEU A 132 -18.25 -17.78 -17.70
C LEU A 132 -17.43 -18.49 -16.63
N ALA A 133 -16.99 -17.77 -15.59
CA ALA A 133 -16.21 -18.36 -14.52
C ALA A 133 -17.03 -19.40 -13.75
N LEU A 134 -16.47 -20.61 -13.62
CA LEU A 134 -17.09 -21.69 -12.87
C LEU A 134 -17.07 -21.37 -11.37
N THR A 135 -18.19 -21.58 -10.71
CA THR A 135 -18.35 -21.46 -9.27
C THR A 135 -18.24 -22.81 -8.59
N SER A 136 -18.02 -22.83 -7.28
CA SER A 136 -18.04 -24.08 -6.50
C SER A 136 -19.38 -24.83 -6.66
N ASP A 137 -20.48 -24.09 -6.77
CA ASP A 137 -21.81 -24.69 -6.96
C ASP A 137 -21.96 -25.34 -8.34
N ASP A 138 -21.39 -24.74 -9.41
CA ASP A 138 -21.41 -25.34 -10.75
C ASP A 138 -20.64 -26.66 -10.77
N VAL A 139 -19.48 -26.71 -10.07
CA VAL A 139 -18.64 -27.89 -9.95
C VAL A 139 -19.34 -28.96 -9.11
N MET A 140 -19.95 -28.60 -7.98
CA MET A 140 -20.70 -29.55 -7.11
C MET A 140 -21.85 -30.18 -7.86
N GLU A 141 -22.63 -29.41 -8.62
CA GLU A 141 -23.74 -29.93 -9.41
C GLU A 141 -23.25 -30.91 -10.48
N TYR A 142 -22.18 -30.58 -11.18
CA TYR A 142 -21.56 -31.49 -12.15
C TYR A 142 -21.12 -32.82 -11.50
N LEU A 143 -20.42 -32.72 -10.35
CA LEU A 143 -19.92 -33.92 -9.65
C LEU A 143 -21.04 -34.81 -9.12
N ALA A 144 -22.18 -34.25 -8.69
CA ALA A 144 -23.35 -35.01 -8.26
C ALA A 144 -23.91 -35.94 -9.35
N HIS A 145 -23.74 -35.56 -10.63
CA HIS A 145 -24.17 -36.37 -11.78
C HIS A 145 -23.11 -37.37 -12.28
N THR A 146 -21.85 -37.21 -11.87
CA THR A 146 -20.74 -38.07 -12.38
C THR A 146 -20.30 -39.15 -11.42
N GLY A 147 -20.76 -39.14 -10.17
CA GLY A 147 -20.36 -40.10 -9.14
C GLY A 147 -18.92 -39.90 -8.63
N ILE A 148 -18.26 -38.84 -8.99
CA ILE A 148 -16.91 -38.47 -8.49
C ILE A 148 -17.06 -37.83 -7.12
N ASN A 149 -16.37 -38.37 -6.11
CA ASN A 149 -16.47 -37.89 -4.74
C ASN A 149 -15.24 -37.01 -4.42
N ILE A 150 -15.44 -35.69 -4.36
CA ILE A 150 -14.42 -34.69 -3.99
C ILE A 150 -14.97 -33.89 -2.81
N SER A 151 -14.14 -33.61 -1.81
CA SER A 151 -14.56 -32.82 -0.66
C SER A 151 -14.94 -31.40 -1.05
N LYS A 152 -15.87 -30.77 -0.32
CA LYS A 152 -16.22 -29.36 -0.56
C LYS A 152 -15.00 -28.45 -0.42
N GLY A 153 -14.11 -28.73 0.53
CA GLY A 153 -12.86 -27.96 0.72
C GLY A 153 -11.95 -28.02 -0.50
N ASP A 154 -11.82 -29.20 -1.12
CA ASP A 154 -11.03 -29.35 -2.35
C ASP A 154 -11.68 -28.65 -3.54
N ILE A 155 -13.00 -28.66 -3.64
CA ILE A 155 -13.74 -27.93 -4.69
C ILE A 155 -13.50 -26.43 -4.53
N ASP A 156 -13.63 -25.89 -3.32
CA ASP A 156 -13.36 -24.47 -3.05
C ASP A 156 -11.91 -24.10 -3.34
N PHE A 157 -10.95 -24.98 -3.01
CA PHE A 157 -9.54 -24.82 -3.35
C PHE A 157 -9.33 -24.78 -4.87
N ILE A 158 -9.90 -25.71 -5.62
CA ILE A 158 -9.80 -25.78 -7.09
C ILE A 158 -10.34 -24.49 -7.72
N VAL A 159 -11.55 -24.08 -7.35
CA VAL A 159 -12.20 -22.89 -7.93
C VAL A 159 -11.44 -21.61 -7.57
N LYS A 160 -11.01 -21.47 -6.33
CA LYS A 160 -10.23 -20.32 -5.88
C LYS A 160 -8.88 -20.20 -6.60
N LYS A 161 -8.14 -21.30 -6.71
CA LYS A 161 -6.81 -21.31 -7.36
C LYS A 161 -6.90 -21.13 -8.88
N SER A 162 -7.90 -21.70 -9.53
CA SER A 162 -8.15 -21.56 -10.97
C SER A 162 -8.85 -20.25 -11.35
N GLN A 163 -9.39 -19.51 -10.37
CA GLN A 163 -10.26 -18.34 -10.59
C GLN A 163 -11.46 -18.66 -11.48
N GLY A 164 -11.98 -19.87 -11.39
CA GLY A 164 -13.10 -20.35 -12.21
C GLY A 164 -12.77 -20.60 -13.69
N ASN A 165 -11.48 -20.62 -14.07
CA ASN A 165 -11.09 -20.94 -15.45
C ASN A 165 -11.45 -22.40 -15.79
N GLY A 166 -12.35 -22.56 -16.75
CA GLY A 166 -12.92 -23.87 -17.09
C GLY A 166 -11.90 -24.93 -17.52
N PHE A 167 -10.83 -24.51 -18.23
CA PHE A 167 -9.76 -25.43 -18.62
C PHE A 167 -9.00 -25.96 -17.38
N LEU A 168 -8.61 -25.07 -16.48
CA LEU A 168 -7.88 -25.46 -15.27
C LEU A 168 -8.74 -26.33 -14.35
N VAL A 169 -10.00 -25.93 -14.11
CA VAL A 169 -10.95 -26.73 -13.31
C VAL A 169 -11.11 -28.11 -13.89
N LYS A 170 -11.44 -28.22 -15.17
CA LYS A 170 -11.65 -29.49 -15.87
C LYS A 170 -10.39 -30.38 -15.81
N SER A 171 -9.21 -29.80 -16.09
CA SER A 171 -7.95 -30.58 -16.07
C SER A 171 -7.63 -31.14 -14.70
N ILE A 172 -7.87 -30.38 -13.62
CA ILE A 172 -7.69 -30.84 -12.24
C ILE A 172 -8.69 -31.99 -11.95
N LEU A 173 -9.97 -31.83 -12.30
CA LEU A 173 -10.99 -32.86 -12.07
C LEU A 173 -10.66 -34.17 -12.82
N VAL A 174 -10.15 -34.09 -14.05
CA VAL A 174 -9.71 -35.25 -14.82
C VAL A 174 -8.55 -35.98 -14.14
N GLU A 175 -7.53 -35.27 -13.70
CA GLU A 175 -6.38 -35.86 -12.99
C GLU A 175 -6.80 -36.44 -11.63
N THR A 176 -7.70 -35.75 -10.91
CA THR A 176 -8.25 -36.26 -9.65
C THR A 176 -9.08 -37.52 -9.86
N PHE A 177 -9.85 -37.60 -10.93
CA PHE A 177 -10.57 -38.82 -11.32
C PHE A 177 -9.59 -39.97 -11.61
N ASN A 178 -8.42 -39.69 -12.16
CA ASN A 178 -7.35 -40.67 -12.41
C ASN A 178 -6.53 -41.02 -11.15
N GLY A 179 -6.92 -40.52 -9.97
CA GLY A 179 -6.33 -40.86 -8.68
C GLY A 179 -5.29 -39.89 -8.14
N SER A 180 -5.09 -38.74 -8.79
CA SER A 180 -4.18 -37.70 -8.26
C SER A 180 -4.81 -36.93 -7.10
N PRO A 181 -4.10 -36.67 -5.98
CA PRO A 181 -4.62 -35.87 -4.88
C PRO A 181 -4.78 -34.40 -5.31
N VAL A 182 -5.76 -33.71 -4.71
CA VAL A 182 -5.98 -32.26 -4.94
C VAL A 182 -5.03 -31.49 -4.04
N ASP A 183 -3.89 -31.06 -4.58
CA ASP A 183 -2.86 -30.33 -3.86
C ASP A 183 -2.19 -29.24 -4.73
N ASN A 184 -1.21 -28.58 -4.15
CA ASN A 184 -0.46 -27.54 -4.86
C ASN A 184 0.46 -28.10 -5.97
N GLU A 185 0.90 -29.33 -5.87
CA GLU A 185 1.77 -29.99 -6.86
C GLU A 185 0.99 -30.28 -8.14
N LEU A 186 -0.20 -30.91 -8.01
CA LEU A 186 -1.11 -31.14 -9.13
C LEU A 186 -1.47 -29.83 -9.81
N PHE A 187 -1.83 -28.80 -9.02
CA PHE A 187 -2.14 -27.47 -9.57
C PHE A 187 -0.94 -26.87 -10.33
N GLY A 188 0.27 -27.01 -9.82
CA GLY A 188 1.50 -26.56 -10.47
C GLY A 188 1.74 -27.23 -11.82
N LYS A 189 1.56 -28.56 -11.89
CA LYS A 189 1.68 -29.36 -13.13
C LYS A 189 0.68 -28.89 -14.19
N ILE A 190 -0.59 -28.77 -13.83
CA ILE A 190 -1.65 -28.36 -14.76
C ILE A 190 -1.46 -26.91 -15.20
N ARG A 191 -1.03 -26.03 -14.29
CA ARG A 191 -0.70 -24.64 -14.62
C ARG A 191 0.44 -24.55 -15.63
N SER A 192 1.48 -25.37 -15.49
CA SER A 192 2.58 -25.44 -16.47
C SER A 192 2.07 -25.87 -17.85
N THR A 193 1.23 -26.91 -17.92
CA THR A 193 0.61 -27.36 -19.18
C THR A 193 -0.23 -26.25 -19.80
N PHE A 194 -0.97 -25.49 -18.98
CA PHE A 194 -1.77 -24.39 -19.49
C PHE A 194 -0.89 -23.23 -20.01
N MET A 195 0.25 -22.95 -19.38
CA MET A 195 1.22 -21.97 -19.90
C MET A 195 1.79 -22.38 -21.25
N ASP A 196 2.10 -23.66 -21.46
CA ASP A 196 2.56 -24.16 -22.75
C ASP A 196 1.47 -24.02 -23.82
N LEU A 197 0.23 -24.32 -23.49
CA LEU A 197 -0.92 -24.08 -24.36
C LEU A 197 -1.09 -22.56 -24.69
N LEU A 198 -0.90 -21.68 -23.72
CA LEU A 198 -0.93 -20.23 -23.98
C LEU A 198 0.21 -19.81 -24.93
N SER A 199 1.40 -20.38 -24.80
CA SER A 199 2.53 -20.10 -25.71
C SER A 199 2.18 -20.52 -27.14
N GLU A 200 1.64 -21.73 -27.33
CA GLU A 200 1.33 -22.30 -28.65
C GLU A 200 0.10 -21.69 -29.32
N LYS A 201 -0.95 -21.37 -28.56
CA LYS A 201 -2.27 -20.96 -29.10
C LYS A 201 -2.55 -19.47 -28.97
N VAL A 202 -1.71 -18.72 -28.24
CA VAL A 202 -1.94 -17.28 -27.98
C VAL A 202 -0.70 -16.46 -28.33
N ILE A 203 0.42 -16.72 -27.64
CA ILE A 203 1.61 -15.85 -27.73
C ILE A 203 2.22 -15.86 -29.13
N ILE A 204 2.24 -17.04 -29.77
CA ILE A 204 2.80 -17.16 -31.14
C ILE A 204 2.04 -16.35 -32.17
N TRP A 205 0.75 -16.12 -31.95
CA TRP A 205 -0.14 -15.40 -32.88
C TRP A 205 -0.18 -13.89 -32.64
N LEU A 206 0.46 -13.39 -31.58
CA LEU A 206 0.59 -11.96 -31.36
C LEU A 206 1.50 -11.34 -32.43
N GLU A 207 1.16 -10.13 -32.86
CA GLU A 207 2.05 -9.32 -33.70
C GLU A 207 3.44 -9.21 -33.06
N HIS A 208 4.47 -9.15 -33.88
CA HIS A 208 5.86 -9.15 -33.41
C HIS A 208 6.12 -8.07 -32.34
N GLU A 209 5.72 -6.82 -32.60
CA GLU A 209 5.93 -5.70 -31.67
C GLU A 209 5.18 -5.88 -30.35
N VAL A 210 3.93 -6.34 -30.42
CA VAL A 210 3.08 -6.62 -29.24
C VAL A 210 3.72 -7.73 -28.40
N ARG A 211 4.15 -8.80 -29.04
CA ARG A 211 4.78 -9.95 -28.39
C ARG A 211 6.09 -9.56 -27.70
N GLU A 212 6.97 -8.83 -28.41
CA GLU A 212 8.23 -8.36 -27.85
C GLU A 212 8.02 -7.43 -26.65
N MET A 213 7.08 -6.48 -26.75
CA MET A 213 6.72 -5.59 -25.67
C MET A 213 6.23 -6.39 -24.44
N LEU A 214 5.28 -7.30 -24.64
CA LEU A 214 4.68 -8.05 -23.53
C LEU A 214 5.71 -9.00 -22.88
N MET A 215 6.60 -9.64 -23.67
CA MET A 215 7.67 -10.47 -23.13
C MET A 215 8.61 -9.66 -22.24
N LYS A 216 9.10 -8.51 -22.69
CA LYS A 216 10.01 -7.67 -21.89
C LYS A 216 9.31 -7.11 -20.64
N LEU A 217 8.05 -6.72 -20.75
CA LEU A 217 7.26 -6.21 -19.63
C LEU A 217 6.81 -7.30 -18.65
N SER A 218 6.94 -8.59 -19.01
CA SER A 218 6.69 -9.69 -18.07
C SER A 218 7.67 -9.72 -16.88
N LEU A 219 8.81 -9.04 -17.01
CA LEU A 219 9.82 -8.88 -15.96
C LEU A 219 9.34 -7.99 -14.81
N THR A 220 8.27 -7.23 -14.99
CA THR A 220 7.68 -6.38 -13.93
C THR A 220 6.21 -6.75 -13.69
N ASP A 221 5.74 -6.52 -12.47
CA ASP A 221 4.34 -6.74 -12.10
C ASP A 221 3.42 -5.61 -12.58
N ARG A 222 3.98 -4.41 -12.75
CA ARG A 222 3.26 -3.19 -13.12
C ARG A 222 4.14 -2.29 -13.98
N PHE A 223 3.54 -1.67 -14.99
CA PHE A 223 4.20 -0.71 -15.86
C PHE A 223 3.26 0.43 -16.26
N ASP A 224 3.83 1.52 -16.72
CA ASP A 224 3.15 2.61 -17.40
C ASP A 224 3.68 2.77 -18.83
N ILE A 225 3.15 3.73 -19.56
CA ILE A 225 3.53 4.00 -20.95
C ILE A 225 5.02 4.34 -21.07
N GLU A 226 5.59 5.07 -20.09
CA GLU A 226 6.98 5.49 -20.13
C GLU A 226 7.93 4.29 -19.91
N LEU A 227 7.64 3.42 -18.95
CA LEU A 227 8.41 2.19 -18.77
C LEU A 227 8.32 1.30 -20.02
N ALA A 228 7.13 1.14 -20.60
CA ALA A 228 6.97 0.37 -21.83
C ALA A 228 7.81 0.94 -22.99
N ARG A 229 7.88 2.29 -23.11
CA ARG A 229 8.72 2.98 -24.11
C ARG A 229 10.22 2.71 -23.86
N VAL A 230 10.67 2.84 -22.62
CA VAL A 230 12.09 2.57 -22.25
C VAL A 230 12.48 1.12 -22.55
N MET A 231 11.58 0.17 -22.27
CA MET A 231 11.86 -1.26 -22.48
C MET A 231 11.89 -1.69 -23.95
N THR A 232 11.13 -1.01 -24.81
CA THR A 232 10.98 -1.42 -26.22
C THR A 232 11.73 -0.52 -27.18
N GLY A 233 11.96 0.75 -26.83
CA GLY A 233 12.47 1.78 -27.73
C GLY A 233 11.45 2.28 -28.76
N ILE A 234 10.18 1.86 -28.67
CA ILE A 234 9.12 2.21 -29.63
C ILE A 234 8.55 3.58 -29.29
N SER A 235 8.56 4.52 -30.24
CA SER A 235 8.07 5.89 -30.04
C SER A 235 6.54 5.94 -29.87
N ASN A 236 5.79 5.19 -30.68
CA ASN A 236 4.33 5.09 -30.67
C ASN A 236 3.81 3.95 -29.79
N ILE A 237 4.43 3.72 -28.65
CA ILE A 237 4.12 2.60 -27.73
C ILE A 237 2.65 2.55 -27.31
N GLY A 238 1.96 3.68 -27.30
CA GLY A 238 0.51 3.74 -27.01
C GLY A 238 -0.34 2.92 -27.98
N ASP A 239 0.01 2.93 -29.26
CA ASP A 239 -0.68 2.14 -30.29
C ASP A 239 -0.38 0.65 -30.14
N VAL A 240 0.85 0.30 -29.74
CA VAL A 240 1.22 -1.11 -29.47
C VAL A 240 0.47 -1.65 -28.26
N ILE A 241 0.31 -0.84 -27.20
CA ILE A 241 -0.50 -1.21 -26.03
C ILE A 241 -1.97 -1.36 -26.42
N ALA A 242 -2.53 -0.46 -27.25
CA ALA A 242 -3.92 -0.57 -27.73
C ALA A 242 -4.11 -1.87 -28.55
N ARG A 243 -3.18 -2.22 -29.43
CA ARG A 243 -3.21 -3.50 -30.17
C ARG A 243 -3.09 -4.72 -29.22
N ALA A 244 -2.31 -4.60 -28.17
CA ALA A 244 -2.23 -5.65 -27.15
C ALA A 244 -3.56 -5.83 -26.39
N GLU A 245 -4.27 -4.75 -26.08
CA GLU A 245 -5.61 -4.78 -25.46
C GLU A 245 -6.66 -5.38 -26.43
N GLU A 246 -6.55 -5.11 -27.73
CA GLU A 246 -7.43 -5.69 -28.76
C GLU A 246 -7.13 -7.17 -29.03
N SER A 247 -5.88 -7.59 -28.97
CA SER A 247 -5.47 -8.98 -29.23
C SER A 247 -5.89 -9.95 -28.13
N GLY A 248 -6.24 -9.46 -26.94
CA GLY A 248 -6.71 -10.30 -25.84
C GLY A 248 -6.81 -9.55 -24.53
N ASN A 249 -7.42 -10.19 -23.54
CA ASN A 249 -7.59 -9.64 -22.20
C ASN A 249 -6.35 -9.91 -21.32
N PHE A 250 -5.16 -9.46 -21.77
CA PHE A 250 -3.88 -9.72 -21.12
C PHE A 250 -3.52 -8.67 -20.09
N LEU A 251 -3.97 -7.42 -20.32
CA LEU A 251 -3.63 -6.26 -19.51
C LEU A 251 -4.86 -5.77 -18.73
N LEU A 252 -4.61 -5.39 -17.48
CA LEU A 252 -5.59 -4.75 -16.61
C LEU A 252 -5.15 -3.31 -16.38
N LYS A 253 -5.95 -2.35 -16.83
CA LYS A 253 -5.66 -0.92 -16.69
C LYS A 253 -6.11 -0.42 -15.32
N ASN A 254 -5.19 0.20 -14.57
CA ASN A 254 -5.42 0.80 -13.27
C ASN A 254 -4.97 2.28 -13.30
N GLY A 255 -5.87 3.18 -13.70
CA GLY A 255 -5.53 4.59 -13.89
C GLY A 255 -4.51 4.78 -15.03
N LYS A 256 -3.32 5.29 -14.73
CA LYS A 256 -2.22 5.48 -15.70
C LYS A 256 -1.30 4.27 -15.85
N SER A 257 -1.53 3.20 -15.11
CA SER A 257 -0.67 2.02 -15.12
C SER A 257 -1.41 0.78 -15.56
N TYR A 258 -0.65 -0.20 -16.00
CA TYR A 258 -1.09 -1.51 -16.45
C TYR A 258 -0.48 -2.59 -15.58
N THR A 259 -1.25 -3.64 -15.32
CA THR A 259 -0.77 -4.89 -14.74
C THR A 259 -1.08 -6.03 -15.71
N MET A 260 -0.16 -6.97 -15.86
CA MET A 260 -0.38 -8.15 -16.68
C MET A 260 -1.07 -9.24 -15.84
N ARG A 261 -1.99 -9.99 -16.43
CA ARG A 261 -2.61 -11.14 -15.74
C ARG A 261 -1.54 -12.14 -15.33
N PRO A 262 -1.53 -12.62 -14.07
CA PRO A 262 -0.40 -13.41 -13.54
C PRO A 262 0.01 -14.60 -14.41
N ILE A 263 -0.96 -15.42 -14.87
CA ILE A 263 -0.67 -16.61 -15.67
C ILE A 263 -0.11 -16.27 -17.05
N MET A 264 -0.57 -15.16 -17.64
CA MET A 264 -0.06 -14.68 -18.93
C MET A 264 1.35 -14.10 -18.76
N ARG A 265 1.61 -13.39 -17.67
CA ARG A 265 2.94 -12.89 -17.33
C ARG A 265 3.96 -14.02 -17.21
N GLU A 266 3.60 -15.09 -16.52
CA GLU A 266 4.46 -16.27 -16.37
C GLU A 266 4.71 -16.98 -17.70
N ALA A 267 3.68 -17.14 -18.53
CA ALA A 267 3.84 -17.73 -19.85
C ALA A 267 4.75 -16.89 -20.76
N LEU A 268 4.59 -15.57 -20.75
CA LEU A 268 5.46 -14.63 -21.49
C LEU A 268 6.88 -14.60 -20.94
N TYR A 269 7.08 -14.69 -19.62
CA TYR A 269 8.39 -14.80 -19.01
C TYR A 269 9.10 -16.11 -19.39
N LYS A 270 8.38 -17.24 -19.41
CA LYS A 270 8.90 -18.52 -19.88
C LYS A 270 9.33 -18.44 -21.36
N GLU A 271 8.53 -17.75 -22.19
CA GLU A 271 8.88 -17.52 -23.59
C GLU A 271 10.07 -16.56 -23.75
N LEU A 272 10.18 -15.53 -22.91
CA LEU A 272 11.36 -14.65 -22.84
C LEU A 272 12.65 -15.45 -22.56
N GLN A 273 12.61 -16.36 -21.56
CA GLN A 273 13.73 -17.22 -21.20
C GLN A 273 14.13 -18.20 -22.32
N ARG A 274 13.18 -18.60 -23.16
CA ARG A 274 13.47 -19.45 -24.34
C ARG A 274 14.18 -18.69 -25.46
N ARG A 275 13.92 -17.39 -25.60
CA ARG A 275 14.40 -16.57 -26.74
C ARG A 275 15.63 -15.76 -26.44
N TYR A 276 15.84 -15.38 -25.18
CA TYR A 276 16.91 -14.48 -24.76
C TYR A 276 17.87 -15.17 -23.81
N SER A 277 19.16 -14.87 -23.94
CA SER A 277 20.15 -15.31 -22.95
C SER A 277 19.94 -14.60 -21.61
N GLN A 278 20.46 -15.22 -20.54
CA GLN A 278 20.38 -14.61 -19.20
C GLN A 278 21.04 -13.23 -19.15
N GLU A 279 22.10 -13.00 -19.91
CA GLU A 279 22.77 -11.71 -19.98
C GLU A 279 21.88 -10.64 -20.63
N GLN A 280 21.16 -10.99 -21.70
CA GLN A 280 20.18 -10.10 -22.33
C GLN A 280 19.01 -9.80 -21.40
N ILE A 281 18.50 -10.81 -20.68
CA ILE A 281 17.46 -10.64 -19.67
C ILE A 281 17.93 -9.71 -18.56
N ASN A 282 19.15 -9.89 -18.06
CA ASN A 282 19.76 -9.00 -17.08
C ASN A 282 19.88 -7.56 -17.60
N GLY A 283 20.16 -7.39 -18.90
CA GLY A 283 20.15 -6.08 -19.56
C GLY A 283 18.76 -5.42 -19.52
N PHE A 284 17.69 -6.17 -19.79
CA PHE A 284 16.33 -5.67 -19.68
C PHE A 284 15.98 -5.30 -18.25
N ILE A 285 16.37 -6.11 -17.27
CA ILE A 285 16.16 -5.83 -15.84
C ILE A 285 16.88 -4.55 -15.42
N ARG A 286 18.13 -4.33 -15.90
CA ARG A 286 18.86 -3.07 -15.65
C ARG A 286 18.12 -1.86 -16.21
N ASN A 287 17.50 -1.97 -17.38
CA ASN A 287 16.70 -0.87 -17.94
C ASN A 287 15.48 -0.55 -17.08
N ILE A 288 14.80 -1.57 -16.53
CA ILE A 288 13.70 -1.37 -15.57
C ILE A 288 14.22 -0.68 -14.30
N ALA A 289 15.35 -1.15 -13.77
CA ALA A 289 15.99 -0.57 -12.59
C ALA A 289 16.34 0.91 -12.82
N LEU A 290 16.95 1.22 -13.96
CA LEU A 290 17.31 2.59 -14.35
C LEU A 290 16.08 3.50 -14.48
N TYR A 291 14.99 2.99 -15.06
CA TYR A 291 13.73 3.72 -15.12
C TYR A 291 13.22 4.10 -13.72
N TYR A 292 13.20 3.15 -12.77
CA TYR A 292 12.80 3.43 -11.40
C TYR A 292 13.76 4.36 -10.68
N GLU A 293 15.06 4.24 -10.92
CA GLU A 293 16.09 5.13 -10.39
C GLU A 293 15.86 6.57 -10.86
N MET A 294 15.69 6.79 -12.17
CA MET A 294 15.44 8.11 -12.77
C MET A 294 14.09 8.70 -12.33
N SER A 295 13.11 7.87 -12.07
CA SER A 295 11.79 8.30 -11.56
C SER A 295 11.77 8.56 -10.06
N GLY A 296 12.92 8.46 -9.36
CA GLY A 296 13.05 8.67 -7.92
C GLY A 296 12.43 7.56 -7.06
N SER A 297 12.28 6.36 -7.61
CA SER A 297 11.79 5.17 -6.90
C SER A 297 12.96 4.25 -6.56
N GLU A 298 13.96 4.75 -5.84
CA GLU A 298 15.23 4.06 -5.58
C GLU A 298 15.06 2.73 -4.86
N ALA A 299 14.11 2.64 -3.93
CA ALA A 299 13.79 1.38 -3.24
C ALA A 299 13.30 0.29 -4.20
N ARG A 300 12.63 0.68 -5.29
CA ARG A 300 12.21 -0.25 -6.33
C ARG A 300 13.34 -0.56 -7.32
N ALA A 301 14.16 0.45 -7.63
CA ALA A 301 15.33 0.28 -8.49
C ALA A 301 16.31 -0.77 -7.92
N ILE A 302 16.57 -0.70 -6.61
CA ILE A 302 17.51 -1.64 -5.95
C ILE A 302 17.00 -3.08 -5.99
N GLU A 303 15.67 -3.32 -5.96
CA GLU A 303 15.10 -4.67 -6.11
C GLU A 303 15.42 -5.28 -7.48
N PHE A 304 15.34 -4.49 -8.55
CA PHE A 304 15.67 -4.93 -9.89
C PHE A 304 17.18 -5.10 -10.07
N TYR A 305 18.01 -4.18 -9.56
CA TYR A 305 19.47 -4.37 -9.59
C TYR A 305 19.89 -5.64 -8.83
N ALA A 306 19.24 -5.94 -7.71
CA ALA A 306 19.50 -7.17 -6.96
C ALA A 306 19.09 -8.42 -7.75
N SER A 307 17.99 -8.38 -8.51
CA SER A 307 17.55 -9.53 -9.32
C SER A 307 18.48 -9.84 -10.51
N CYS A 308 19.29 -8.89 -10.96
CA CYS A 308 20.34 -9.10 -11.97
C CYS A 308 21.76 -9.08 -11.39
N HIS A 309 21.91 -9.16 -10.08
CA HIS A 309 23.17 -9.22 -9.35
C HIS A 309 24.15 -8.05 -9.64
N ASP A 310 23.62 -6.85 -9.84
CA ASP A 310 24.42 -5.64 -10.10
C ASP A 310 24.87 -5.00 -8.78
N ALA A 311 25.93 -5.58 -8.17
CA ALA A 311 26.43 -5.17 -6.86
C ALA A 311 26.92 -3.71 -6.82
N ASP A 312 27.52 -3.24 -7.90
CA ASP A 312 28.04 -1.86 -7.97
C ASP A 312 26.89 -0.85 -7.92
N LYS A 313 25.83 -1.07 -8.67
CA LYS A 313 24.64 -0.22 -8.66
C LYS A 313 23.90 -0.26 -7.33
N ILE A 314 23.83 -1.44 -6.70
CA ILE A 314 23.27 -1.57 -5.34
C ILE A 314 24.07 -0.70 -4.39
N ARG A 315 25.39 -0.80 -4.36
CA ARG A 315 26.26 0.00 -3.50
C ARG A 315 26.09 1.50 -3.76
N ASP A 316 26.07 1.93 -5.02
CA ASP A 316 25.89 3.34 -5.38
C ASP A 316 24.54 3.90 -4.86
N LEU A 317 23.47 3.13 -4.95
CA LEU A 317 22.17 3.50 -4.40
C LEU A 317 22.20 3.60 -2.87
N LEU A 318 22.84 2.64 -2.19
CA LEU A 318 22.98 2.67 -0.73
C LEU A 318 23.80 3.88 -0.26
N VAL A 319 24.90 4.22 -0.96
CA VAL A 319 25.72 5.40 -0.68
C VAL A 319 24.91 6.69 -0.89
N ARG A 320 24.10 6.78 -1.93
CA ARG A 320 23.22 7.94 -2.16
C ARG A 320 22.16 8.07 -1.06
N ASN A 321 21.50 6.98 -0.74
CA ASN A 321 20.49 6.95 0.32
C ASN A 321 21.10 7.30 1.68
N ALA A 322 22.34 6.87 1.98
CA ALA A 322 23.04 7.18 3.21
C ALA A 322 23.36 8.67 3.40
N LYS A 323 23.44 9.45 2.30
CA LYS A 323 23.73 10.90 2.33
C LYS A 323 22.50 11.76 2.60
N VAL A 324 21.28 11.22 2.55
CA VAL A 324 20.04 11.94 2.88
C VAL A 324 19.65 11.74 4.34
N ASN A 325 18.84 12.65 4.86
CA ASN A 325 18.34 12.49 6.22
C ASN A 325 17.31 11.36 6.33
N SER A 326 17.01 10.93 7.56
CA SER A 326 16.11 9.79 7.82
C SER A 326 14.66 9.99 7.37
N ASP A 327 14.22 11.23 7.06
CA ASP A 327 12.88 11.50 6.54
C ASP A 327 12.77 11.22 5.04
N TYR A 328 13.85 11.44 4.30
CA TYR A 328 13.92 11.24 2.85
C TYR A 328 14.53 9.90 2.45
N GLY A 329 15.34 9.29 3.34
CA GLY A 329 15.99 8.02 3.08
C GLY A 329 15.04 6.84 3.16
N PHE A 330 15.21 5.89 2.26
CA PHE A 330 14.44 4.63 2.21
C PHE A 330 15.09 3.54 3.09
N PHE A 331 15.53 3.88 4.28
CA PHE A 331 16.25 2.94 5.16
C PHE A 331 15.45 1.68 5.49
N TYR A 332 14.12 1.80 5.64
CA TYR A 332 13.28 0.65 5.90
C TYR A 332 13.22 -0.31 4.71
N GLU A 333 12.96 0.22 3.51
CA GLU A 333 12.85 -0.56 2.29
C GLU A 333 14.19 -1.17 1.87
N MET A 334 15.29 -0.43 2.08
CA MET A 334 16.63 -0.84 1.69
C MET A 334 17.39 -1.61 2.79
N ARG A 335 16.80 -1.77 4.00
CA ARG A 335 17.52 -2.34 5.16
C ARG A 335 18.17 -3.69 4.90
N ARG A 336 17.52 -4.58 4.12
CA ARG A 336 18.08 -5.89 3.80
C ARG A 336 19.37 -5.80 3.00
N TYR A 337 19.51 -4.79 2.16
CA TYR A 337 20.70 -4.57 1.36
C TYR A 337 21.82 -3.94 2.19
N TYR A 338 21.51 -3.00 3.07
CA TYR A 338 22.47 -2.49 4.05
C TYR A 338 23.03 -3.60 4.95
N LEU A 339 22.14 -4.45 5.47
CA LEU A 339 22.52 -5.55 6.38
C LEU A 339 23.26 -6.70 5.66
N ALA A 340 23.23 -6.74 4.33
CA ALA A 340 23.97 -7.69 3.52
C ALA A 340 25.39 -7.22 3.16
N LEU A 341 25.70 -5.93 3.40
CA LEU A 341 27.05 -5.41 3.17
C LEU A 341 28.06 -6.05 4.13
N THR A 342 29.23 -6.37 3.62
CA THR A 342 30.38 -6.78 4.42
C THR A 342 30.97 -5.60 5.18
N ASP A 343 31.66 -5.87 6.28
CA ASP A 343 32.31 -4.81 7.09
C ASP A 343 33.28 -3.98 6.22
N SER A 344 34.00 -4.59 5.28
CA SER A 344 34.90 -3.90 4.36
C SER A 344 34.16 -2.96 3.39
N GLU A 345 32.99 -3.34 2.91
CA GLU A 345 32.15 -2.49 2.06
C GLU A 345 31.60 -1.30 2.85
N ILE A 346 31.15 -1.54 4.08
CA ILE A 346 30.68 -0.47 4.99
C ILE A 346 31.81 0.51 5.28
N GLU A 347 33.00 0.02 5.59
CA GLU A 347 34.18 0.86 5.88
C GLU A 347 34.74 1.59 4.66
N SER A 348 34.36 1.23 3.44
CA SER A 348 34.79 1.94 2.22
C SER A 348 34.36 3.40 2.20
N GLU A 349 33.18 3.72 2.76
CA GLU A 349 32.58 5.06 2.75
C GLU A 349 32.13 5.47 4.15
N SER A 350 32.52 6.67 4.61
CA SER A 350 32.12 7.18 5.94
C SER A 350 30.60 7.31 6.09
N CYS A 351 29.89 7.68 5.03
CA CYS A 351 28.43 7.77 5.05
C CYS A 351 27.75 6.41 5.22
N LEU A 352 28.34 5.31 4.79
CA LEU A 352 27.82 3.96 5.05
C LEU A 352 27.99 3.60 6.52
N ILE A 353 29.13 3.90 7.13
CA ILE A 353 29.38 3.70 8.56
C ILE A 353 28.32 4.47 9.38
N ALA A 354 28.09 5.75 9.02
CA ALA A 354 27.09 6.58 9.69
C ALA A 354 25.66 6.02 9.50
N ALA A 355 25.32 5.58 8.29
CA ALA A 355 24.03 4.96 7.99
C ALA A 355 23.83 3.66 8.75
N MET A 356 24.84 2.82 8.90
CA MET A 356 24.75 1.58 9.67
C MET A 356 24.55 1.85 11.15
N SER A 357 25.22 2.86 11.73
CA SER A 357 24.96 3.28 13.10
C SER A 357 23.49 3.71 13.29
N LEU A 358 22.95 4.54 12.39
CA LEU A 358 21.56 5.00 12.42
C LEU A 358 20.57 3.83 12.22
N LEU A 359 20.84 2.94 11.27
CA LEU A 359 19.99 1.80 10.97
C LEU A 359 19.91 0.83 12.16
N TYR A 360 21.04 0.45 12.76
CA TYR A 360 21.04 -0.42 13.93
C TYR A 360 20.34 0.22 15.14
N SER A 361 20.47 1.54 15.33
CA SER A 361 19.66 2.25 16.32
C SER A 361 18.17 2.13 16.01
N ALA A 362 17.75 2.30 14.76
CA ALA A 362 16.34 2.14 14.37
C ALA A 362 15.83 0.69 14.49
N LEU A 363 16.72 -0.30 14.48
CA LEU A 363 16.43 -1.73 14.69
C LEU A 363 16.53 -2.17 16.17
N LEU A 364 16.62 -1.25 17.11
CA LEU A 364 16.76 -1.51 18.56
C LEU A 364 18.07 -2.21 18.96
N ASN A 365 19.08 -2.17 18.11
CA ASN A 365 20.39 -2.74 18.41
C ASN A 365 21.38 -1.62 18.76
N VAL A 366 21.32 -1.15 19.99
CA VAL A 366 22.16 -0.05 20.50
C VAL A 366 23.65 -0.42 20.46
N GLU A 367 24.00 -1.65 20.80
CA GLU A 367 25.39 -2.13 20.81
C GLU A 367 26.04 -2.03 19.42
N ARG A 368 25.39 -2.55 18.40
CA ARG A 368 25.87 -2.46 17.01
C ARG A 368 25.86 -1.02 16.50
N SER A 369 24.88 -0.21 16.89
CA SER A 369 24.84 1.21 16.56
C SER A 369 26.08 1.95 17.11
N GLU A 370 26.41 1.75 18.40
CA GLU A 370 27.57 2.37 19.02
C GLU A 370 28.90 1.78 18.50
N TYR A 371 28.94 0.50 18.12
CA TYR A 371 30.08 -0.07 17.43
C TYR A 371 30.42 0.70 16.15
N TRP A 372 29.46 0.89 15.26
CA TRP A 372 29.69 1.62 14.00
C TRP A 372 30.00 3.11 14.25
N TYR A 373 29.35 3.72 15.22
CA TYR A 373 29.71 5.08 15.63
C TYR A 373 31.16 5.16 16.13
N GLY A 374 31.64 4.19 16.90
CA GLY A 374 33.02 4.06 17.32
C GLY A 374 33.99 3.92 16.13
N ARG A 375 33.65 3.07 15.14
CA ARG A 375 34.45 2.92 13.89
C ARG A 375 34.57 4.26 13.14
N LEU A 376 33.50 5.06 13.10
CA LEU A 376 33.53 6.39 12.46
C LEU A 376 34.52 7.33 13.22
N LYS A 377 34.52 7.29 14.55
CA LYS A 377 35.48 8.04 15.38
C LYS A 377 36.94 7.59 15.19
N GLU A 378 37.19 6.29 15.04
CA GLU A 378 38.54 5.78 14.74
C GLU A 378 39.01 6.27 13.37
N ARG A 379 38.14 6.23 12.33
CA ARG A 379 38.46 6.76 11.01
C ARG A 379 38.78 8.26 11.04
N LEU A 380 38.12 9.03 11.90
CA LEU A 380 38.42 10.46 12.08
C LEU A 380 39.87 10.72 12.50
N LYS A 381 40.48 9.84 13.28
CA LYS A 381 41.86 10.01 13.78
C LYS A 381 42.88 9.95 12.64
N THR A 382 42.59 9.17 11.59
CA THR A 382 43.50 8.96 10.44
C THR A 382 43.15 9.80 9.23
N ALA A 383 41.93 10.35 9.18
CA ALA A 383 41.47 11.14 8.04
C ALA A 383 42.09 12.54 7.99
N GLY A 384 42.31 13.03 6.76
CA GLY A 384 42.85 14.36 6.49
C GLY A 384 41.94 15.19 5.55
N GLY A 385 42.19 16.48 5.48
CA GLY A 385 41.57 17.38 4.49
C GLY A 385 40.04 17.37 4.49
N LEU A 386 39.47 17.15 3.32
CA LEU A 386 38.02 17.15 3.10
C LEU A 386 37.32 15.95 3.78
N GLU A 387 37.94 14.78 3.79
CA GLU A 387 37.40 13.59 4.43
C GLU A 387 37.22 13.80 5.94
N LYS A 388 38.21 14.39 6.58
CA LYS A 388 38.14 14.73 8.02
C LYS A 388 36.94 15.61 8.34
N ARG A 389 36.69 16.65 7.51
CA ARG A 389 35.54 17.54 7.68
C ARG A 389 34.22 16.81 7.52
N LYS A 390 34.13 15.93 6.50
CA LYS A 390 32.93 15.13 6.24
C LYS A 390 32.60 14.23 7.44
N ILE A 391 33.60 13.50 7.96
CA ILE A 391 33.43 12.60 9.10
C ILE A 391 33.02 13.39 10.36
N MET A 392 33.57 14.56 10.57
CA MET A 392 33.18 15.42 11.70
C MET A 392 31.70 15.79 11.64
N VAL A 393 31.20 16.14 10.46
CA VAL A 393 29.78 16.46 10.26
C VAL A 393 28.91 15.23 10.45
N GLU A 394 29.33 14.05 9.99
CA GLU A 394 28.61 12.78 10.17
C GLU A 394 28.52 12.38 11.64
N ILE A 395 29.61 12.56 12.41
CA ILE A 395 29.62 12.31 13.87
C ILE A 395 28.64 13.26 14.57
N ALA A 396 28.74 14.57 14.28
CA ALA A 396 27.87 15.58 14.86
C ALA A 396 26.39 15.31 14.55
N TYR A 397 26.11 14.88 13.29
CA TYR A 397 24.77 14.44 12.90
C TYR A 397 24.29 13.25 13.74
N LEU A 398 25.10 12.21 13.92
CA LEU A 398 24.74 11.04 14.72
C LEU A 398 24.55 11.39 16.19
N ASP A 399 25.36 12.30 16.77
CA ASP A 399 25.20 12.76 18.16
C ASP A 399 23.80 13.37 18.40
N LEU A 400 23.25 14.03 17.39
CA LEU A 400 21.92 14.62 17.43
C LEU A 400 20.83 13.64 16.98
N ALA A 401 21.07 12.82 15.94
CA ALA A 401 20.04 12.05 15.27
C ALA A 401 19.79 10.66 15.86
N LEU A 402 20.75 10.02 16.52
CA LEU A 402 20.60 8.64 17.01
C LEU A 402 19.38 8.52 17.93
N PRO A 403 18.38 7.67 17.60
CA PRO A 403 17.13 7.55 18.35
C PRO A 403 17.31 7.16 19.82
N HIS A 404 18.30 6.32 20.14
CA HIS A 404 18.56 5.85 21.52
C HIS A 404 19.27 6.89 22.40
N ARG A 405 19.78 7.97 21.83
CA ARG A 405 20.34 9.07 22.61
C ARG A 405 19.23 10.07 22.92
N GLY A 406 19.00 10.35 24.19
CA GLY A 406 17.96 11.26 24.65
C GLY A 406 18.12 12.71 24.17
N SER A 407 17.29 13.61 24.67
CA SER A 407 17.31 15.05 24.33
C SER A 407 18.06 15.92 25.35
N ALA A 408 18.60 15.33 26.42
CA ALA A 408 19.19 16.10 27.54
C ALA A 408 20.33 17.02 27.12
N ASN A 409 21.24 16.55 26.29
CA ASN A 409 22.45 17.28 25.87
C ASN A 409 22.33 17.96 24.49
N ILE A 410 21.13 17.93 23.89
CA ILE A 410 20.93 18.45 22.51
C ILE A 410 21.28 19.95 22.41
N LEU A 411 20.94 20.76 23.40
CA LEU A 411 21.25 22.21 23.39
C LEU A 411 22.75 22.47 23.37
N GLU A 412 23.49 21.76 24.19
CA GLU A 412 24.95 21.88 24.26
C GLU A 412 25.60 21.41 22.95
N THR A 413 25.12 20.28 22.42
CA THR A 413 25.59 19.76 21.13
C THR A 413 25.27 20.72 19.98
N ILE A 414 24.04 21.27 19.89
CA ILE A 414 23.68 22.27 18.87
C ILE A 414 24.57 23.51 18.99
N GLN A 415 24.87 23.97 20.19
CA GLN A 415 25.72 25.14 20.39
C GLN A 415 27.16 24.90 19.94
N SER A 416 27.75 23.75 20.31
CA SER A 416 29.12 23.43 19.91
C SER A 416 29.23 23.22 18.38
N GLU A 417 28.27 22.56 17.78
CA GLU A 417 28.24 22.31 16.33
C GLU A 417 27.95 23.59 15.52
N TYR A 418 27.07 24.46 16.02
CA TYR A 418 26.83 25.79 15.40
C TYR A 418 28.09 26.63 15.31
N VAL A 419 28.93 26.63 16.35
CA VAL A 419 30.23 27.31 16.33
C VAL A 419 31.14 26.68 15.28
N LEU A 420 31.24 25.37 15.21
CA LEU A 420 32.04 24.65 14.22
C LEU A 420 31.59 24.93 12.78
N MET A 421 30.28 24.99 12.53
CA MET A 421 29.73 25.35 11.21
C MET A 421 30.15 26.76 10.79
N LYS A 422 30.04 27.72 11.71
CA LYS A 422 30.32 29.12 11.45
C LYS A 422 31.81 29.38 11.18
N GLU A 423 32.69 28.71 11.91
CA GLU A 423 34.14 28.84 11.79
C GLU A 423 34.73 28.09 10.57
N LYS A 424 34.16 26.96 10.18
CA LYS A 424 34.72 26.04 9.17
C LYS A 424 33.96 26.02 7.85
N GLY A 425 32.84 26.78 7.73
CA GLY A 425 32.02 26.77 6.48
C GLY A 425 31.45 25.43 6.10
N ALA A 426 31.22 24.53 7.08
CA ALA A 426 30.65 23.21 6.86
C ALA A 426 29.12 23.30 6.72
N THR A 427 28.55 22.67 5.70
CA THR A 427 27.11 22.45 5.58
C THR A 427 26.71 21.24 6.41
N PHE A 428 25.81 21.44 7.36
CA PHE A 428 25.28 20.37 8.19
C PHE A 428 24.07 19.70 7.48
N PRO A 429 23.95 18.36 7.50
CA PRO A 429 22.74 17.70 6.97
C PRO A 429 21.51 18.18 7.72
N GLU A 430 20.38 18.31 7.04
CA GLU A 430 19.12 18.66 7.69
C GLU A 430 18.76 17.61 8.76
N LEU A 431 18.58 18.07 10.00
CA LEU A 431 18.15 17.24 11.11
C LEU A 431 16.62 17.21 11.19
N SER A 432 16.03 16.05 11.05
CA SER A 432 14.59 15.88 11.18
C SER A 432 14.15 16.00 12.65
N VAL A 433 13.44 17.08 12.96
CA VAL A 433 12.91 17.32 14.31
C VAL A 433 11.65 16.48 14.57
N THR A 434 10.78 16.35 13.56
CA THR A 434 9.49 15.65 13.68
C THR A 434 9.56 14.18 13.34
N ASN A 435 10.52 13.78 12.51
CA ASN A 435 10.62 12.43 11.93
C ASN A 435 9.30 11.98 11.25
N CYS A 436 8.68 12.91 10.49
CA CYS A 436 7.39 12.73 9.80
C CYS A 436 6.21 12.39 10.73
N ILE A 437 6.29 12.74 12.02
CA ILE A 437 5.20 12.58 12.99
C ILE A 437 4.52 13.93 13.22
N PRO A 438 3.20 14.00 13.46
CA PRO A 438 2.49 15.25 13.71
C PRO A 438 2.68 15.74 15.16
N SER A 439 3.92 15.82 15.61
CA SER A 439 4.30 16.26 16.96
C SER A 439 5.77 16.70 16.97
N LEU A 440 6.08 17.74 17.75
CA LEU A 440 7.42 18.14 18.12
C LEU A 440 7.85 17.53 19.46
N ILE A 441 6.95 17.53 20.45
CA ILE A 441 7.24 16.96 21.79
C ILE A 441 7.60 15.49 21.69
N ASN A 442 6.89 14.75 20.86
CA ASN A 442 7.12 13.32 20.60
C ASN A 442 7.63 13.06 19.16
N GLY A 443 8.40 13.98 18.60
CA GLY A 443 8.93 13.91 17.25
C GLY A 443 10.12 12.98 17.08
N GLY A 444 11.21 13.43 16.48
CA GLY A 444 12.45 12.70 16.31
C GLY A 444 13.03 12.21 17.63
N LYS A 445 12.95 13.04 18.65
CA LYS A 445 13.29 12.74 20.05
C LYS A 445 12.12 13.07 20.98
N ASP A 446 12.29 12.74 22.29
CA ASP A 446 11.35 13.14 23.32
C ASP A 446 11.76 14.45 23.95
N PHE A 447 10.89 15.44 23.90
CA PHE A 447 11.11 16.79 24.41
C PHE A 447 10.20 17.14 25.60
N CYS A 448 9.64 16.14 26.30
CA CYS A 448 8.81 16.38 27.50
C CYS A 448 9.50 17.24 28.55
N GLU A 449 10.78 17.01 28.82
CA GLU A 449 11.54 17.79 29.80
C GLU A 449 11.70 19.28 29.38
N TRP A 450 11.69 19.55 28.08
CA TRP A 450 11.78 20.92 27.56
C TRP A 450 10.50 21.71 27.81
N THR A 451 9.35 21.06 27.85
CA THR A 451 8.07 21.73 28.11
C THR A 451 8.01 22.38 29.49
N LYS A 452 8.86 21.97 30.43
CA LYS A 452 8.96 22.59 31.77
C LYS A 452 9.61 23.97 31.74
N ARG A 453 10.36 24.27 30.66
CA ARG A 453 11.14 25.52 30.49
C ARG A 453 11.03 26.05 29.06
N ASP A 454 9.90 25.80 28.38
CA ASP A 454 9.72 26.09 26.95
C ASP A 454 9.89 27.58 26.60
N MET A 455 9.37 28.50 27.44
CA MET A 455 9.54 29.94 27.27
C MET A 455 10.99 30.35 27.41
N ASP A 456 11.68 29.91 28.46
CA ASP A 456 13.10 30.22 28.70
C ASP A 456 13.98 29.71 27.55
N ILE A 457 13.67 28.50 27.02
CA ILE A 457 14.41 27.95 25.90
C ILE A 457 14.14 28.76 24.63
N ALA A 458 12.90 29.14 24.39
CA ALA A 458 12.52 29.96 23.24
C ALA A 458 13.22 31.33 23.24
N GLU A 459 13.22 32.02 24.37
CA GLU A 459 13.86 33.34 24.51
C GLU A 459 15.38 33.27 24.38
N LYS A 460 15.99 32.30 25.09
CA LYS A 460 17.46 32.25 25.24
C LYS A 460 18.17 31.61 24.05
N TYR A 461 17.59 30.56 23.47
CA TYR A 461 18.24 29.70 22.46
C TYR A 461 17.54 29.69 21.10
N GLY A 462 16.32 30.21 21.02
CA GLY A 462 15.42 29.99 19.88
C GLY A 462 15.98 30.43 18.54
N LYS A 463 16.65 31.57 18.47
CA LYS A 463 17.26 32.08 17.22
C LYS A 463 18.39 31.16 16.74
N ASN A 464 19.24 30.68 17.65
CA ASN A 464 20.37 29.81 17.30
C ASN A 464 19.88 28.44 16.87
N ILE A 465 18.89 27.85 17.58
CA ILE A 465 18.26 26.56 17.24
C ILE A 465 17.62 26.66 15.83
N SER A 466 16.85 27.72 15.59
CA SER A 466 16.18 27.91 14.29
C SER A 466 17.19 28.09 13.15
N ALA A 467 18.26 28.82 13.36
CA ALA A 467 19.30 28.98 12.37
C ALA A 467 20.08 27.69 12.09
N PHE A 468 20.35 26.89 13.12
CA PHE A 468 21.03 25.61 12.99
C PHE A 468 20.20 24.57 12.23
N LEU A 469 18.89 24.51 12.50
CA LEU A 469 18.00 23.51 11.92
C LEU A 469 17.51 23.82 10.49
N GLY A 470 17.89 24.96 9.92
CA GLY A 470 17.55 25.32 8.55
C GLY A 470 16.04 25.30 8.28
N SER A 471 15.60 24.49 7.31
CA SER A 471 14.17 24.38 6.96
C SER A 471 13.30 23.87 8.12
N TYR A 472 13.82 23.01 8.99
CA TYR A 472 13.15 22.54 10.21
C TYR A 472 13.09 23.61 11.32
N GLY A 473 13.92 24.61 11.28
CA GLY A 473 13.89 25.73 12.23
C GLY A 473 12.75 26.71 12.01
N LYS A 474 12.19 26.74 10.78
CA LYS A 474 11.07 27.60 10.44
C LYS A 474 9.81 27.21 11.21
N GLY A 475 9.27 28.15 11.98
CA GLY A 475 8.05 27.92 12.76
C GLY A 475 8.23 27.04 14.01
N LEU A 476 9.41 26.47 14.23
CA LEU A 476 9.68 25.52 15.30
C LEU A 476 9.26 26.03 16.69
N LEU A 477 9.63 27.25 17.04
CA LEU A 477 9.35 27.83 18.36
C LEU A 477 7.86 28.03 18.58
N ASN A 478 7.18 28.66 17.62
CA ASN A 478 5.74 28.89 17.73
C ASN A 478 4.96 27.57 17.80
N LEU A 479 5.38 26.58 17.03
CA LEU A 479 4.74 25.28 17.02
C LEU A 479 5.03 24.47 18.31
N GLY A 480 6.24 24.54 18.85
CA GLY A 480 6.61 23.91 20.11
C GLY A 480 5.83 24.49 21.30
N LEU A 481 5.72 25.83 21.36
CA LEU A 481 4.91 26.50 22.38
C LEU A 481 3.42 26.15 22.23
N ALA A 482 2.90 26.13 20.99
CA ALA A 482 1.53 25.74 20.71
C ALA A 482 1.21 24.31 21.19
N GLU A 483 2.12 23.36 20.92
CA GLU A 483 1.93 21.96 21.36
C GLU A 483 2.05 21.81 22.87
N SER A 484 2.98 22.52 23.51
CA SER A 484 3.10 22.56 24.98
C SER A 484 1.85 23.09 25.64
N LEU A 485 1.29 24.21 25.17
CA LEU A 485 0.02 24.78 25.64
C LEU A 485 -1.14 23.83 25.37
N TYR A 486 -1.20 23.19 24.21
CA TYR A 486 -2.22 22.21 23.88
C TYR A 486 -2.22 21.05 24.88
N GLU A 487 -1.06 20.44 25.13
CA GLU A 487 -0.95 19.31 26.06
C GLU A 487 -1.39 19.68 27.49
N ARG A 488 -1.15 20.91 27.91
CA ARG A 488 -1.57 21.44 29.21
C ARG A 488 -3.02 21.96 29.26
N GLY A 489 -3.78 21.82 28.15
CA GLY A 489 -5.16 22.25 28.08
C GLY A 489 -5.31 23.78 28.09
N GLY A 490 -4.37 24.49 27.45
CA GLY A 490 -4.39 25.94 27.26
C GLY A 490 -5.51 26.43 26.38
N ASP A 491 -5.60 27.74 26.22
CA ASP A 491 -6.63 28.41 25.44
C ASP A 491 -6.55 28.10 23.96
N SER A 492 -7.68 27.70 23.35
CA SER A 492 -7.75 27.27 21.94
C SER A 492 -7.42 28.39 20.96
N TYR A 493 -7.73 29.65 21.29
CA TYR A 493 -7.44 30.81 20.44
C TYR A 493 -5.95 31.11 20.43
N GLU A 494 -5.30 31.08 21.59
CA GLU A 494 -3.85 31.27 21.71
C GLU A 494 -3.10 30.19 20.94
N ILE A 495 -3.48 28.92 21.12
CA ILE A 495 -2.89 27.77 20.40
C ILE A 495 -3.06 27.94 18.89
N SER A 496 -4.25 28.26 18.39
CA SER A 496 -4.50 28.45 16.96
C SER A 496 -3.71 29.62 16.37
N THR A 497 -3.52 30.69 17.15
CA THR A 497 -2.71 31.86 16.76
C THR A 497 -1.23 31.47 16.60
N LEU A 498 -0.68 30.71 17.53
CA LEU A 498 0.70 30.21 17.46
C LEU A 498 0.89 29.24 16.27
N ILE A 499 -0.04 28.33 16.04
CA ILE A 499 -0.02 27.42 14.88
C ILE A 499 -0.05 28.23 13.57
N SER A 500 -0.88 29.26 13.47
CA SER A 500 -0.99 30.10 12.29
C SER A 500 0.30 30.88 12.02
N LYS A 501 0.94 31.42 13.05
CA LYS A 501 2.27 32.05 12.95
C LYS A 501 3.32 31.04 12.48
N ALA A 502 3.33 29.83 13.04
CA ALA A 502 4.25 28.78 12.64
C ALA A 502 4.06 28.40 11.16
N ARG A 503 2.82 28.18 10.72
CA ARG A 503 2.50 27.85 9.32
C ARG A 503 2.99 28.94 8.36
N ASN A 504 2.73 30.18 8.64
CA ASN A 504 3.21 31.31 7.81
C ASN A 504 4.74 31.29 7.68
N GLN A 505 5.46 30.98 8.76
CA GLN A 505 6.92 30.87 8.73
C GLN A 505 7.41 29.67 7.92
N ILE A 506 6.74 28.51 8.03
CA ILE A 506 7.08 27.27 7.30
C ILE A 506 6.82 27.46 5.79
N GLU A 507 5.74 28.16 5.41
CA GLU A 507 5.35 28.39 4.01
C GLU A 507 6.25 29.42 3.30
N THR A 508 7.12 30.13 4.02
CA THR A 508 8.04 31.10 3.44
C THR A 508 9.26 30.43 2.80
N GLY A 509 9.35 30.43 1.47
CA GLY A 509 10.45 29.82 0.70
C GLY A 509 10.28 28.30 0.55
N ASP A 510 11.36 27.53 0.73
CA ASP A 510 11.31 26.08 0.65
C ASP A 510 10.47 25.48 1.79
N ILE A 511 9.37 24.83 1.44
CA ILE A 511 8.43 24.29 2.39
C ILE A 511 8.96 22.96 2.96
N ASN A 512 9.13 22.92 4.29
CA ASN A 512 9.37 21.65 4.98
C ASN A 512 8.05 20.93 5.28
N PHE A 513 7.75 19.88 4.53
CA PHE A 513 6.48 19.16 4.64
C PHE A 513 6.33 18.36 5.95
N SER A 514 7.42 17.93 6.57
CA SER A 514 7.40 17.31 7.90
C SER A 514 6.95 18.29 8.98
N MET A 515 7.49 19.53 8.95
CA MET A 515 7.07 20.59 9.86
C MET A 515 5.64 21.05 9.57
N MET A 516 5.25 21.10 8.29
CA MET A 516 3.88 21.42 7.91
C MET A 516 2.90 20.39 8.41
N PHE A 517 3.25 19.09 8.35
CA PHE A 517 2.42 18.02 8.91
C PHE A 517 2.28 18.12 10.43
N ALA A 518 3.33 18.51 11.14
CA ALA A 518 3.23 18.74 12.57
C ALA A 518 2.26 19.89 12.90
N ALA A 519 2.33 20.99 12.12
CA ALA A 519 1.41 22.11 12.30
C ALA A 519 -0.05 21.75 11.96
N TYR A 520 -0.29 21.06 10.87
CA TYR A 520 -1.64 20.60 10.47
C TYR A 520 -2.16 19.53 11.42
N GLY A 521 -1.30 18.63 11.88
CA GLY A 521 -1.67 17.61 12.85
C GLY A 521 -2.10 18.18 14.19
N LEU A 522 -1.39 19.18 14.70
CA LEU A 522 -1.78 19.88 15.92
C LEU A 522 -3.08 20.66 15.73
N MET A 523 -3.28 21.33 14.59
CA MET A 523 -4.54 22.01 14.28
C MET A 523 -5.72 21.02 14.19
N ALA A 524 -5.52 19.87 13.55
CA ALA A 524 -6.54 18.83 13.48
C ALA A 524 -6.91 18.27 14.87
N ARG A 525 -5.91 18.09 15.76
CA ARG A 525 -6.17 17.73 17.17
C ARG A 525 -6.98 18.82 17.88
N LEU A 526 -6.66 20.10 17.61
CA LEU A 526 -7.43 21.22 18.17
C LEU A 526 -8.88 21.21 17.67
N TYR A 527 -9.14 20.98 16.39
CA TYR A 527 -10.49 20.81 15.84
C TYR A 527 -11.23 19.64 16.51
N LEU A 528 -10.56 18.50 16.70
CA LEU A 528 -11.16 17.34 17.35
C LEU A 528 -11.60 17.66 18.78
N ILE A 529 -10.79 18.32 19.61
CA ILE A 529 -11.19 18.67 20.98
C ILE A 529 -12.33 19.69 21.01
N ASN A 530 -12.49 20.49 19.94
CA ASN A 530 -13.60 21.42 19.79
C ASN A 530 -14.89 20.78 19.23
N GLY A 531 -14.83 19.53 18.77
CA GLY A 531 -15.95 18.82 18.18
C GLY A 531 -16.10 18.97 16.66
N GLU A 532 -15.09 19.54 16.00
CA GLU A 532 -15.03 19.89 14.58
C GLU A 532 -14.28 18.80 13.79
N SER A 533 -14.78 17.56 13.85
CA SER A 533 -14.09 16.41 13.22
C SER A 533 -14.13 16.42 11.69
N GLY A 534 -15.11 17.11 11.09
CA GLY A 534 -15.19 17.35 9.64
C GLY A 534 -14.03 18.21 9.18
N GLU A 535 -13.82 19.35 9.81
CA GLU A 535 -12.72 20.28 9.53
C GLU A 535 -11.36 19.63 9.75
N ALA A 536 -11.22 18.80 10.79
CA ALA A 536 -10.00 18.04 11.03
C ALA A 536 -9.70 17.09 9.87
N ARG A 537 -10.72 16.38 9.37
CA ARG A 537 -10.56 15.47 8.23
C ARG A 537 -10.21 16.22 6.95
N ASP A 538 -10.98 17.25 6.62
CA ASP A 538 -10.79 18.02 5.40
C ASP A 538 -9.40 18.67 5.35
N LEU A 539 -8.91 19.18 6.48
CA LEU A 539 -7.56 19.74 6.61
C LEU A 539 -6.48 18.70 6.26
N ILE A 540 -6.59 17.49 6.80
CA ILE A 540 -5.59 16.43 6.58
C ILE A 540 -5.73 15.80 5.19
N GLU A 541 -6.94 15.67 4.64
CA GLU A 541 -7.14 15.19 3.27
C GLU A 541 -6.62 16.17 2.22
N ASN A 542 -6.83 17.47 2.41
CA ASN A 542 -6.26 18.52 1.56
C ASN A 542 -4.72 18.47 1.61
N PHE A 543 -4.14 18.28 2.80
CA PHE A 543 -2.70 18.11 2.93
C PHE A 543 -2.22 16.84 2.21
N ARG A 544 -2.93 15.70 2.35
CA ARG A 544 -2.64 14.47 1.61
C ARG A 544 -2.66 14.68 0.09
N GLY A 545 -3.62 15.44 -0.42
CA GLY A 545 -3.70 15.82 -1.83
C GLY A 545 -2.46 16.57 -2.32
N ARG A 546 -1.97 17.53 -1.53
CA ARG A 546 -0.71 18.26 -1.82
C ARG A 546 0.49 17.33 -1.88
N MET A 547 0.49 16.24 -1.09
CA MET A 547 1.57 15.25 -1.03
C MET A 547 1.51 14.21 -2.15
N ALA A 548 0.45 14.14 -2.96
CA ALA A 548 0.23 13.08 -3.95
C ALA A 548 1.38 12.96 -4.98
N ASN A 549 2.01 14.08 -5.32
CA ASN A 549 3.11 14.15 -6.29
C ASN A 549 4.52 14.02 -5.65
N MET A 550 4.60 13.93 -4.32
CA MET A 550 5.87 13.86 -3.60
C MET A 550 6.31 12.40 -3.44
N LYS A 551 7.36 11.99 -4.16
CA LYS A 551 7.82 10.60 -4.20
C LYS A 551 8.62 10.18 -2.97
N TYR A 552 9.30 11.12 -2.30
CA TYR A 552 10.30 10.84 -1.28
C TYR A 552 9.76 10.73 0.16
N PHE A 553 8.51 11.13 0.43
CA PHE A 553 7.94 11.15 1.79
C PHE A 553 7.12 9.91 2.13
N PHE A 554 7.70 8.74 1.98
CA PHE A 554 7.03 7.46 2.26
C PHE A 554 6.45 7.40 3.69
N LYS A 555 7.27 7.73 4.72
CA LYS A 555 6.81 7.74 6.11
C LYS A 555 5.72 8.77 6.36
N LEU A 556 5.86 9.96 5.77
CA LEU A 556 4.89 11.03 5.90
C LEU A 556 3.51 10.61 5.39
N ARG A 557 3.44 10.00 4.21
CA ARG A 557 2.18 9.51 3.64
C ARG A 557 1.50 8.50 4.56
N LYS A 558 2.25 7.51 5.05
CA LYS A 558 1.72 6.49 5.97
C LYS A 558 1.24 7.10 7.29
N ASN A 559 1.92 8.12 7.80
CA ASN A 559 1.51 8.81 9.02
C ASN A 559 0.29 9.72 8.81
N ILE A 560 0.13 10.32 7.62
CA ILE A 560 -1.09 11.03 7.22
C ILE A 560 -2.29 10.07 7.20
N ASP A 561 -2.15 8.90 6.56
CA ASP A 561 -3.20 7.89 6.52
C ASP A 561 -3.55 7.36 7.93
N ALA A 562 -2.55 7.19 8.80
CA ALA A 562 -2.78 6.84 10.20
C ALA A 562 -3.54 7.95 10.98
N MET A 563 -3.27 9.22 10.68
CA MET A 563 -4.00 10.33 11.29
C MET A 563 -5.45 10.40 10.83
N LEU A 564 -5.71 10.18 9.54
CA LEU A 564 -7.08 10.06 9.02
C LEU A 564 -7.83 8.89 9.68
N CYS A 565 -7.15 7.77 9.91
CA CYS A 565 -7.71 6.65 10.66
C CYS A 565 -8.04 7.04 12.12
N ARG A 566 -7.19 7.85 12.80
CA ARG A 566 -7.52 8.36 14.15
C ARG A 566 -8.75 9.26 14.14
N ILE A 567 -8.90 10.13 13.14
CA ILE A 567 -10.09 10.99 12.98
C ILE A 567 -11.34 10.12 12.75
N ALA A 568 -11.22 9.08 11.90
CA ALA A 568 -12.31 8.12 11.67
C ALA A 568 -12.74 7.39 12.95
N LEU A 569 -11.80 7.06 13.86
CA LEU A 569 -12.10 6.45 15.15
C LEU A 569 -12.96 7.38 16.02
N TYR A 570 -12.72 8.70 16.05
CA TYR A 570 -13.55 9.65 16.80
C TYR A 570 -15.00 9.64 16.30
N ASN A 571 -15.19 9.51 15.00
CA ASN A 571 -16.52 9.51 14.36
C ASN A 571 -17.20 8.13 14.37
N GLY A 572 -16.54 7.08 14.86
CA GLY A 572 -17.06 5.71 14.78
C GLY A 572 -17.15 5.17 13.36
N ASP A 573 -16.38 5.72 12.42
CA ASP A 573 -16.30 5.23 11.03
C ASP A 573 -15.40 3.97 10.95
N PHE A 574 -15.98 2.85 11.34
CA PHE A 574 -15.29 1.55 11.33
C PHE A 574 -15.02 0.99 9.92
N GLY A 575 -15.68 1.53 8.89
CA GLY A 575 -15.38 1.20 7.49
C GLY A 575 -13.97 1.64 7.16
N THR A 576 -13.68 2.93 7.32
CA THR A 576 -12.33 3.50 7.12
C THR A 576 -11.28 2.86 8.04
N VAL A 577 -11.62 2.58 9.31
CA VAL A 577 -10.71 1.93 10.27
C VAL A 577 -10.32 0.53 9.79
N ASN A 578 -11.28 -0.30 9.36
CA ASN A 578 -11.02 -1.64 8.88
C ASN A 578 -10.22 -1.64 7.56
N ASP A 579 -10.49 -0.69 6.68
CA ASP A 579 -9.72 -0.54 5.43
C ASP A 579 -8.27 -0.16 5.71
N TRP A 580 -8.03 0.78 6.64
CA TRP A 580 -6.68 1.12 7.07
C TRP A 580 -5.96 -0.06 7.71
N MET A 581 -6.64 -0.81 8.60
CA MET A 581 -6.08 -2.00 9.27
C MET A 581 -5.67 -3.10 8.29
N ARG A 582 -6.43 -3.30 7.19
CA ARG A 582 -6.13 -4.32 6.19
C ARG A 582 -5.04 -3.92 5.19
N ASN A 583 -5.04 -2.64 4.79
CA ASN A 583 -4.29 -2.21 3.61
C ASN A 583 -3.08 -1.33 3.93
N SER A 584 -3.05 -0.67 5.10
CA SER A 584 -2.07 0.39 5.41
C SER A 584 -1.38 0.23 6.76
N ALA A 585 -1.97 -0.50 7.71
CA ALA A 585 -1.38 -0.70 9.02
C ALA A 585 -0.04 -1.48 8.93
N PRO A 586 0.98 -1.11 9.72
CA PRO A 586 2.26 -1.79 9.70
C PRO A 586 2.15 -3.23 10.25
N ASP A 587 2.97 -4.13 9.71
CA ASP A 587 3.12 -5.48 10.25
C ASP A 587 3.80 -5.41 11.62
N GLU A 588 3.24 -6.12 12.60
CA GLU A 588 3.80 -6.20 13.95
C GLU A 588 5.00 -7.16 14.02
N ASN A 589 5.04 -8.17 13.16
CA ASN A 589 6.14 -9.12 13.09
C ASN A 589 7.42 -8.47 12.55
N ASP A 590 7.27 -7.49 11.67
CA ASP A 590 8.36 -6.66 11.13
C ASP A 590 8.40 -5.29 11.84
N PHE A 591 8.59 -5.33 13.16
CA PHE A 591 8.57 -4.13 13.98
C PHE A 591 9.74 -3.19 13.67
N PHE A 592 9.40 -1.93 13.38
CA PHE A 592 10.38 -0.88 13.08
C PHE A 592 10.00 0.43 13.78
N VAL A 593 10.88 0.95 14.62
CA VAL A 593 10.57 2.09 15.52
C VAL A 593 10.11 3.37 14.81
N LEU A 594 10.48 3.54 13.55
CA LEU A 594 10.05 4.69 12.77
C LEU A 594 8.54 4.66 12.43
N PHE A 595 7.87 3.52 12.63
CA PHE A 595 6.42 3.38 12.47
C PHE A 595 5.63 3.51 13.77
N ARG A 596 6.26 3.97 14.85
CA ARG A 596 5.65 4.09 16.17
C ARG A 596 4.32 4.83 16.21
N TYR A 597 4.14 5.89 15.39
CA TYR A 597 2.88 6.61 15.29
C TYR A 597 1.75 5.74 14.71
N GLN A 598 2.07 4.92 13.73
CA GLN A 598 1.15 3.96 13.14
C GLN A 598 0.83 2.83 14.10
N TYR A 599 1.80 2.32 14.87
CA TYR A 599 1.55 1.32 15.91
C TYR A 599 0.66 1.86 17.03
N LEU A 600 0.88 3.09 17.49
CA LEU A 600 0.00 3.75 18.45
C LEU A 600 -1.43 3.94 17.91
N THR A 601 -1.57 4.16 16.61
CA THR A 601 -2.88 4.18 15.95
C THR A 601 -3.50 2.78 15.90
N LYS A 602 -2.71 1.77 15.58
CA LYS A 602 -3.14 0.36 15.51
C LYS A 602 -3.63 -0.16 16.86
N ILE A 603 -2.97 0.21 17.98
CA ILE A 603 -3.45 -0.07 19.33
C ILE A 603 -4.85 0.50 19.55
N ARG A 604 -5.10 1.76 19.17
CA ARG A 604 -6.44 2.37 19.27
C ARG A 604 -7.48 1.63 18.41
N CYS A 605 -7.10 1.21 17.21
CA CYS A 605 -7.96 0.38 16.37
C CYS A 605 -8.29 -0.96 17.03
N TYR A 606 -7.30 -1.64 17.64
CA TYR A 606 -7.54 -2.87 18.38
C TYR A 606 -8.46 -2.68 19.57
N ILE A 607 -8.32 -1.57 20.33
CA ILE A 607 -9.22 -1.24 21.43
C ILE A 607 -10.65 -1.04 20.92
N ALA A 608 -10.81 -0.28 19.84
CA ALA A 608 -12.11 0.00 19.25
C ALA A 608 -12.78 -1.25 18.65
N LEU A 609 -11.99 -2.22 18.17
CA LEU A 609 -12.43 -3.51 17.63
C LEU A 609 -12.48 -4.62 18.69
N GLU A 610 -12.30 -4.30 19.99
CA GLU A 610 -12.30 -5.22 21.13
C GLU A 610 -11.26 -6.36 21.04
N ARG A 611 -10.19 -6.12 20.29
CA ARG A 611 -9.08 -7.07 20.13
C ARG A 611 -8.00 -6.80 21.18
N TYR A 612 -8.27 -7.17 22.43
CA TYR A 612 -7.43 -6.78 23.59
C TYR A 612 -6.09 -7.49 23.66
N ALA A 613 -6.02 -8.78 23.30
CA ALA A 613 -4.78 -9.53 23.34
C ALA A 613 -3.70 -8.97 22.39
N PRO A 614 -3.96 -8.74 21.09
CA PRO A 614 -2.99 -8.09 20.21
C PRO A 614 -2.71 -6.64 20.61
N ALA A 615 -3.67 -5.91 21.22
CA ALA A 615 -3.41 -4.58 21.75
C ALA A 615 -2.36 -4.60 22.86
N LEU A 616 -2.47 -5.52 23.83
CA LEU A 616 -1.51 -5.68 24.92
C LEU A 616 -0.12 -6.09 24.42
N ALA A 617 -0.04 -7.05 23.52
CA ALA A 617 1.23 -7.49 22.93
C ALA A 617 1.98 -6.32 22.25
N LEU A 618 1.25 -5.49 21.50
CA LEU A 618 1.84 -4.33 20.83
C LEU A 618 2.18 -3.19 21.81
N ILE A 619 1.40 -3.00 22.88
CA ILE A 619 1.71 -2.07 23.98
C ILE A 619 2.99 -2.49 24.68
N ASP A 620 3.15 -3.75 25.04
CA ASP A 620 4.34 -4.24 25.73
C ASP A 620 5.58 -4.04 24.86
N ARG A 621 5.52 -4.38 23.58
CA ARG A 621 6.64 -4.17 22.64
C ARG A 621 7.03 -2.69 22.46
N LEU A 622 6.04 -1.79 22.41
CA LEU A 622 6.31 -0.35 22.36
C LEU A 622 6.81 0.19 23.71
N SER A 623 6.43 -0.43 24.84
CA SER A 623 6.91 -0.05 26.16
C SER A 623 8.40 -0.36 26.31
N ASP A 624 8.87 -1.53 25.85
CA ASP A 624 10.29 -1.89 25.80
C ASP A 624 11.09 -0.86 25.00
N TYR A 625 10.57 -0.46 23.84
CA TYR A 625 11.17 0.62 23.04
C TYR A 625 11.18 1.96 23.78
N ALA A 626 10.07 2.33 24.41
CA ALA A 626 9.94 3.62 25.10
C ALA A 626 10.89 3.71 26.31
N GLU A 627 11.08 2.61 27.02
CA GLU A 627 12.04 2.51 28.12
C GLU A 627 13.48 2.58 27.63
N LEU A 628 13.85 1.74 26.66
CA LEU A 628 15.21 1.67 26.10
C LEU A 628 15.67 3.02 25.52
N TYR A 629 14.75 3.80 24.92
CA TYR A 629 15.06 5.05 24.22
C TYR A 629 14.63 6.30 24.97
N GLY A 630 14.21 6.18 26.23
CA GLY A 630 13.82 7.30 27.07
C GLY A 630 12.65 8.11 26.48
N ARG A 631 11.67 7.43 25.85
CA ARG A 631 10.50 8.07 25.22
C ARG A 631 9.40 8.29 26.25
N ILE A 632 9.53 9.36 27.02
CA ILE A 632 8.65 9.67 28.17
C ILE A 632 7.19 9.84 27.72
N TYR A 633 6.96 10.60 26.64
CA TYR A 633 5.60 10.83 26.11
C TYR A 633 4.93 9.52 25.72
N ILE A 634 5.63 8.67 24.96
CA ILE A 634 5.11 7.37 24.55
C ILE A 634 4.82 6.48 25.75
N SER A 635 5.72 6.43 26.74
CA SER A 635 5.52 5.66 27.96
C SER A 635 4.24 6.07 28.70
N MET A 636 3.97 7.39 28.81
CA MET A 636 2.73 7.90 29.41
C MET A 636 1.49 7.53 28.60
N GLU A 637 1.53 7.71 27.28
CA GLU A 637 0.43 7.38 26.37
C GLU A 637 0.09 5.88 26.42
N LEU A 638 1.11 5.01 26.40
CA LEU A 638 0.94 3.57 26.49
C LEU A 638 0.38 3.12 27.83
N ALA A 639 0.78 3.76 28.92
CA ALA A 639 0.24 3.46 30.25
C ALA A 639 -1.27 3.77 30.34
N VAL A 640 -1.73 4.88 29.74
CA VAL A 640 -3.16 5.19 29.66
C VAL A 640 -3.89 4.17 28.78
N LEU A 641 -3.37 3.86 27.59
CA LEU A 641 -3.97 2.86 26.70
C LEU A 641 -4.00 1.46 27.35
N LYS A 642 -2.94 1.05 28.06
CA LYS A 642 -2.89 -0.21 28.79
C LYS A 642 -3.97 -0.27 29.88
N ALA A 643 -4.13 0.82 30.64
CA ALA A 643 -5.20 0.89 31.65
C ALA A 643 -6.60 0.72 31.03
N ILE A 644 -6.88 1.35 29.89
CA ILE A 644 -8.15 1.18 29.16
C ILE A 644 -8.36 -0.27 28.73
N VAL A 645 -7.34 -0.91 28.16
CA VAL A 645 -7.41 -2.32 27.70
C VAL A 645 -7.65 -3.25 28.89
N VAL A 646 -6.85 -3.11 29.97
CA VAL A 646 -6.94 -3.96 31.15
C VAL A 646 -8.29 -3.77 31.87
N TYR A 647 -8.78 -2.54 31.96
CA TYR A 647 -10.14 -2.28 32.49
C TYR A 647 -11.23 -3.02 31.71
N ARG A 648 -11.18 -2.95 30.38
CA ARG A 648 -12.19 -3.60 29.51
C ARG A 648 -12.08 -5.13 29.52
N SER A 649 -10.89 -5.66 29.68
CA SER A 649 -10.65 -7.10 29.84
C SER A 649 -10.87 -7.59 31.28
N LYS A 650 -11.39 -6.72 32.16
CA LYS A 650 -11.70 -7.02 33.60
C LYS A 650 -10.47 -7.41 34.42
N GLY A 651 -9.29 -6.90 34.06
CA GLY A 651 -8.04 -7.12 34.79
C GLY A 651 -7.78 -6.05 35.85
N SER A 652 -6.66 -6.17 36.58
CA SER A 652 -6.20 -5.23 37.62
C SER A 652 -5.48 -4.03 36.99
N TRP A 653 -6.19 -2.94 36.77
CA TRP A 653 -5.71 -1.74 36.05
C TRP A 653 -5.34 -0.57 36.98
N LYS A 654 -5.89 -0.50 38.19
CA LYS A 654 -5.99 0.69 39.02
C LYS A 654 -4.64 1.27 39.44
N ASN A 655 -3.76 0.42 40.00
CA ASN A 655 -2.45 0.85 40.48
C ASN A 655 -1.56 1.42 39.38
N GLY A 656 -1.49 0.73 38.22
CA GLY A 656 -0.71 1.21 37.08
C GLY A 656 -1.27 2.51 36.51
N PHE A 657 -2.60 2.68 36.52
CA PHE A 657 -3.23 3.91 36.06
C PHE A 657 -2.94 5.10 37.00
N LEU A 658 -3.01 4.90 38.33
CA LEU A 658 -2.67 5.92 39.30
C LEU A 658 -1.19 6.36 39.20
N GLU A 659 -0.28 5.41 38.96
CA GLU A 659 1.15 5.69 38.73
C GLU A 659 1.31 6.53 37.44
N ALA A 660 0.66 6.12 36.37
CA ALA A 660 0.66 6.89 35.11
C ALA A 660 0.16 8.32 35.29
N LEU A 661 -0.96 8.49 36.01
CA LEU A 661 -1.52 9.82 36.29
C LEU A 661 -0.56 10.71 37.09
N ARG A 662 0.14 10.16 38.11
CA ARG A 662 1.16 10.90 38.89
C ARG A 662 2.28 11.38 37.97
N LYS A 663 2.78 10.52 37.10
CA LYS A 663 3.82 10.86 36.14
C LYS A 663 3.36 11.96 35.17
N ILE A 664 2.14 11.85 34.62
CA ILE A 664 1.56 12.81 33.68
C ILE A 664 1.33 14.17 34.36
N ALA A 665 0.83 14.17 35.62
CA ALA A 665 0.65 15.37 36.43
C ALA A 665 1.96 16.15 36.63
N GLY A 666 3.10 15.45 36.79
CA GLY A 666 4.43 16.08 36.92
C GLY A 666 4.86 16.91 35.71
N TYR A 667 4.23 16.71 34.52
CA TYR A 667 4.40 17.52 33.31
C TYR A 667 3.25 18.54 33.11
N GLY A 668 2.18 18.43 33.89
CA GLY A 668 0.98 19.23 33.75
C GLY A 668 0.15 18.88 32.48
N PHE A 669 0.40 17.71 31.85
CA PHE A 669 -0.25 17.33 30.63
C PHE A 669 -1.69 16.87 30.91
N ILE A 670 -2.64 17.40 30.13
CA ILE A 670 -4.06 17.09 30.23
C ILE A 670 -4.52 16.27 29.02
N ARG A 671 -4.05 16.64 27.82
CA ARG A 671 -4.57 16.07 26.56
C ARG A 671 -4.21 14.61 26.36
N ILE A 672 -3.02 14.20 26.78
CA ILE A 672 -2.58 12.80 26.71
C ILE A 672 -3.54 11.82 27.42
N VAL A 673 -4.33 12.30 28.39
CA VAL A 673 -5.39 11.53 29.05
C VAL A 673 -6.76 11.86 28.45
N SER A 674 -7.11 13.17 28.39
CA SER A 674 -8.47 13.59 28.07
C SER A 674 -8.89 13.28 26.63
N GLU A 675 -7.98 13.18 25.67
CA GLU A 675 -8.27 12.79 24.28
C GLU A 675 -8.90 11.39 24.15
N HIS A 676 -8.76 10.53 25.17
CA HIS A 676 -9.38 9.22 25.17
C HIS A 676 -10.87 9.23 25.59
N GLY A 677 -11.39 10.37 26.00
CA GLY A 677 -12.81 10.65 26.20
C GLY A 677 -13.58 9.55 26.94
N ALA A 678 -14.63 9.04 26.32
CA ALA A 678 -15.51 8.02 26.89
C ALA A 678 -14.80 6.70 27.25
N ALA A 679 -13.64 6.42 26.67
CA ALA A 679 -12.89 5.20 26.99
C ALA A 679 -12.16 5.29 28.34
N VAL A 680 -11.68 6.47 28.72
CA VAL A 680 -10.90 6.69 29.96
C VAL A 680 -11.73 7.31 31.08
N TYR A 681 -12.86 7.95 30.77
CA TYR A 681 -13.70 8.61 31.77
C TYR A 681 -14.12 7.71 32.95
N PRO A 682 -14.57 6.44 32.74
CA PRO A 682 -14.91 5.54 33.85
C PRO A 682 -13.72 5.23 34.77
N LEU A 683 -12.50 5.19 34.22
CA LEU A 683 -11.28 4.93 35.01
C LEU A 683 -10.96 6.13 35.90
N LEU A 684 -11.06 7.36 35.34
CA LEU A 684 -10.86 8.59 36.11
C LEU A 684 -11.87 8.74 37.23
N ASP A 685 -13.16 8.49 36.93
CA ASP A 685 -14.21 8.58 37.94
C ASP A 685 -13.98 7.57 39.09
N ALA A 686 -13.55 6.36 38.78
CA ALA A 686 -13.27 5.32 39.77
C ALA A 686 -12.07 5.62 40.70
N VAL A 687 -11.13 6.47 40.28
CA VAL A 687 -9.95 6.83 41.09
C VAL A 687 -10.02 8.23 41.69
N ARG A 688 -11.15 8.96 41.52
CA ARG A 688 -11.29 10.34 41.92
C ARG A 688 -10.99 10.58 43.39
N GLY A 689 -11.39 9.66 44.27
CA GLY A 689 -11.16 9.75 45.73
C GLY A 689 -9.78 9.32 46.18
N GLU A 690 -8.97 8.74 45.30
CA GLU A 690 -7.65 8.14 45.64
C GLU A 690 -6.49 8.96 45.08
N PHE A 691 -6.73 9.84 44.15
CA PHE A 691 -5.72 10.72 43.60
C PHE A 691 -5.57 11.98 44.46
N THR A 692 -4.54 12.02 45.29
CA THR A 692 -4.32 13.08 46.27
C THR A 692 -3.32 14.15 45.86
N ALA A 693 -2.73 14.06 44.68
CA ALA A 693 -1.76 15.03 44.19
C ALA A 693 -2.44 16.17 43.47
N ASP A 694 -2.21 17.41 43.96
CA ASP A 694 -2.05 18.65 43.19
C ASP A 694 -3.28 19.49 42.82
N GLY A 695 -3.28 20.70 43.32
CA GLY A 695 -3.73 22.01 42.82
C GLY A 695 -4.81 22.10 41.75
N GLY A 696 -5.72 21.10 41.59
CA GLY A 696 -6.80 21.14 40.61
C GLY A 696 -6.50 20.53 39.23
N TRP A 697 -5.31 19.94 38.99
CA TRP A 697 -4.97 19.27 37.74
C TRP A 697 -5.93 18.11 37.42
N PHE A 698 -6.21 17.24 38.40
CA PHE A 698 -7.08 16.08 38.19
C PHE A 698 -8.51 16.49 37.79
N GLU A 699 -9.07 17.50 38.44
CA GLU A 699 -10.42 18.01 38.10
C GLU A 699 -10.43 18.64 36.69
N LYS A 700 -9.33 19.28 36.26
CA LYS A 700 -9.22 19.77 34.89
C LYS A 700 -9.19 18.60 33.89
N VAL A 701 -8.41 17.55 34.16
CA VAL A 701 -8.38 16.34 33.31
C VAL A 701 -9.76 15.71 33.24
N LEU A 702 -10.45 15.54 34.37
CA LEU A 702 -11.79 14.95 34.45
C LEU A 702 -12.80 15.76 33.63
N ASN A 703 -12.78 17.09 33.77
CA ASN A 703 -13.68 17.99 33.06
C ASN A 703 -13.44 17.99 31.55
N GLU A 704 -12.18 18.05 31.11
CA GLU A 704 -11.84 17.97 29.68
C GLU A 704 -12.20 16.59 29.10
N THR A 705 -11.93 15.53 29.83
CA THR A 705 -12.34 14.16 29.43
C THR A 705 -13.84 14.04 29.27
N ARG A 706 -14.62 14.64 30.20
CA ARG A 706 -16.09 14.66 30.13
C ARG A 706 -16.58 15.39 28.88
N LYS A 707 -15.99 16.54 28.54
CA LYS A 707 -16.34 17.31 27.32
C LYS A 707 -16.16 16.47 26.08
N ILE A 708 -14.99 15.80 25.95
CA ILE A 708 -14.66 14.95 24.79
C ILE A 708 -15.58 13.71 24.76
N SER A 709 -15.91 13.12 25.92
CA SER A 709 -16.82 11.99 26.02
C SER A 709 -18.23 12.31 25.50
N LEU A 710 -18.68 13.54 25.74
CA LEU A 710 -19.99 14.01 25.25
C LEU A 710 -19.98 14.28 23.75
N ARG A 711 -18.85 14.78 23.21
CA ARG A 711 -18.69 15.06 21.78
C ARG A 711 -18.54 13.78 20.96
N TYR A 712 -17.80 12.79 21.50
CA TYR A 712 -17.45 11.54 20.81
C TYR A 712 -17.79 10.31 21.69
N PRO A 713 -19.10 10.04 21.92
CA PRO A 713 -19.50 8.94 22.81
C PRO A 713 -19.12 7.55 22.30
N VAL A 714 -18.88 7.42 21.00
CA VAL A 714 -18.50 6.14 20.35
C VAL A 714 -16.98 5.94 20.22
N TYR A 715 -16.17 6.97 20.55
CA TYR A 715 -14.72 6.88 20.43
C TYR A 715 -14.14 5.76 21.31
N LEU A 716 -13.40 4.86 20.69
CA LEU A 716 -12.87 3.63 21.30
C LEU A 716 -13.94 2.71 21.95
N LYS A 717 -15.24 2.92 21.65
CA LYS A 717 -16.34 2.02 22.05
C LYS A 717 -16.81 1.25 20.84
N THR A 718 -17.13 -0.03 21.04
CA THR A 718 -17.88 -0.83 20.06
C THR A 718 -19.34 -0.83 20.41
N GLU A 719 -20.21 -0.40 19.51
CA GLU A 719 -21.63 -0.73 19.58
C GLU A 719 -21.82 -2.16 19.11
N ILE A 720 -21.98 -3.09 20.07
CA ILE A 720 -22.16 -4.52 19.80
C ILE A 720 -23.52 -4.83 19.16
N ALA A 721 -24.47 -3.91 19.19
CA ALA A 721 -25.88 -4.18 18.92
C ALA A 721 -26.23 -4.50 17.44
N ASN A 722 -25.38 -4.21 16.43
CA ASN A 722 -25.78 -4.34 15.01
C ASN A 722 -24.65 -4.81 14.07
N ARG A 723 -23.73 -5.67 14.50
CA ARG A 723 -22.75 -6.25 13.58
C ARG A 723 -23.16 -7.65 13.13
N PRO A 724 -23.25 -7.93 11.81
CA PRO A 724 -23.21 -9.30 11.35
C PRO A 724 -21.88 -9.90 11.79
N ALA A 725 -21.93 -11.07 12.41
CA ALA A 725 -20.75 -11.82 12.84
C ALA A 725 -19.78 -11.94 11.66
N LEU A 726 -18.65 -11.24 11.74
CA LEU A 726 -17.53 -11.48 10.84
C LEU A 726 -17.03 -12.86 11.18
N SER A 727 -17.24 -13.81 10.26
CA SER A 727 -16.74 -15.18 10.39
C SER A 727 -15.24 -15.11 10.66
N GLU A 728 -14.75 -15.87 11.65
CA GLU A 728 -13.34 -16.00 12.04
C GLU A 728 -12.40 -16.40 10.87
N THR A 729 -12.94 -16.75 9.73
CA THR A 729 -12.26 -17.14 8.49
C THR A 729 -11.68 -15.98 7.67
N ALA A 730 -11.93 -14.72 8.03
CA ALA A 730 -11.43 -13.57 7.26
C ALA A 730 -10.08 -12.99 7.80
N VAL A 731 -9.46 -13.63 8.78
CA VAL A 731 -8.25 -13.13 9.48
C VAL A 731 -7.17 -14.22 9.60
N LYS A 732 -6.99 -15.01 8.54
CA LYS A 732 -5.79 -15.85 8.37
C LYS A 732 -5.04 -15.48 7.10
#